data_f0e2bd4ddf17a6b4cffab35f9cfb00c3
#
_entry.id   f0e2bd4ddf17a6b4cffab35f9cfb00c3
#
_cell.length_a   1.000
_cell.length_b   1.000
_cell.length_c   1.000
_cell.angle_alpha   90.00
_cell.angle_beta   90.00
_cell.angle_gamma   90.00
#
_symmetry.space_group_name_H-M   'P 1'
#
loop_
_entity.id
_entity.type
_entity.pdbx_description
1 polymer ?
#
loop_
_entity_poly.entity_id
_entity_poly.type
_entity_poly.pdbx_seq_one_letter_code
_entity_poly.pdbx_strand_id
1 'polypeptide(L)'
;MEELVRQQWLIPVLPLVAAAVQSLLPRSARKLSAGICITAMGLACLLALRAFAGTLGHHEAERAVWNFTWFDYGTTSLQIGFILDPLTAAMAAMVTFVGFWIFVNATGYMHEDENFTRFFCFLSLFAAAMLGLVVSNNLLMLFMCWELVGLCSYLLIGFWFHKPSAAAAMKKAFITTRIGDVGFFIGILLLYWQTGTLNLYDGGNGALEKAGMLAGIPGWFGWNMAATIAVMLFIGAMGKSAQFPLHVWLPDAMEGPTPVSALIHAATMVAAGVFMVGRMFALFAADATGTALNIVMWVGCITALFSATIAVAQFDIKRVLAYSTCSQLGFMVMALGAGGLVPGQFHLLTHAFFKALLFLGSGCVIIGTHHEQDMRKMGGLKKYMPITFWCYLAGMLALAGVPPFAGFWSKDEVLLVTFQRSKLAWGLASFAAFLTAFYMTRQMYMVFAGKWRGGDHGHDSHGHPPSPNGFGVASGHGGHEPHEVPWNMWLPIAMLSVFAVGLGFLGGKYGHYLGAHEEEHHGKYLVMGLSVALGAAGILLGWLVYGRRTMERADEPDPLEAKLGVLFTCLNRKWYVDEFYEATAIRFTLVTGEIWRLFDKLVIDGILHAIAWTAWGVSQVVRWVGDEFVINGGFDAGCESVRLSGKEFAKLQSGRIQGYLRMLCLGAVVLMVIWFLK
;
A
#
# COMPACT_ATOMS: atom_id res chain seq x y z
N MET A 1 27.57 11.33 -15.00
CA MET A 1 26.58 10.38 -14.47
C MET A 1 27.16 9.38 -13.46
N GLU A 2 28.34 8.82 -13.66
CA GLU A 2 28.93 7.83 -12.73
C GLU A 2 29.12 8.32 -11.29
N GLU A 3 29.56 9.56 -11.11
CA GLU A 3 29.70 10.13 -9.76
C GLU A 3 28.34 10.39 -9.11
N LEU A 4 27.34 10.79 -9.89
CA LEU A 4 25.99 11.07 -9.41
C LEU A 4 25.26 9.79 -9.00
N VAL A 5 25.43 8.67 -9.72
CA VAL A 5 24.79 7.39 -9.34
C VAL A 5 25.32 6.88 -8.00
N ARG A 6 26.60 7.08 -7.72
CA ARG A 6 27.21 6.72 -6.42
C ARG A 6 26.67 7.53 -5.25
N GLN A 7 25.99 8.66 -5.50
CA GLN A 7 25.37 9.50 -4.47
C GLN A 7 23.84 9.25 -4.36
N GLN A 8 23.25 8.42 -5.23
CA GLN A 8 21.79 8.18 -5.24
C GLN A 8 21.25 7.60 -3.92
N TRP A 9 22.06 6.81 -3.21
CA TRP A 9 21.67 6.25 -1.92
C TRP A 9 21.39 7.31 -0.85
N LEU A 10 21.98 8.51 -0.96
CA LEU A 10 21.73 9.61 -0.01
C LEU A 10 20.28 10.10 -0.08
N ILE A 11 19.63 10.03 -1.25
CA ILE A 11 18.27 10.53 -1.45
C ILE A 11 17.27 9.79 -0.54
N PRO A 12 17.17 8.44 -0.50
CA PRO A 12 16.31 7.74 0.43
C PRO A 12 16.83 7.71 1.88
N VAL A 13 18.15 7.76 2.09
CA VAL A 13 18.74 7.67 3.44
C VAL A 13 18.47 8.93 4.27
N LEU A 14 18.41 10.12 3.68
CA LEU A 14 18.11 11.34 4.42
C LEU A 14 16.75 11.29 5.15
N PRO A 15 15.62 11.02 4.49
CA PRO A 15 14.36 10.86 5.20
C PRO A 15 14.33 9.61 6.10
N LEU A 16 15.09 8.54 5.80
CA LEU A 16 15.22 7.37 6.67
C LEU A 16 15.88 7.73 8.01
N VAL A 17 16.99 8.47 7.96
CA VAL A 17 17.66 8.98 9.17
C VAL A 17 16.74 9.92 9.95
N ALA A 18 16.00 10.79 9.25
CA ALA A 18 15.01 11.63 9.91
C ALA A 18 13.97 10.78 10.63
N ALA A 19 13.43 9.73 10.03
CA ALA A 19 12.49 8.81 10.68
C ALA A 19 13.10 8.11 11.91
N ALA A 20 14.35 7.65 11.81
CA ALA A 20 15.07 7.04 12.94
C ALA A 20 15.25 8.03 14.10
N VAL A 21 15.66 9.25 13.83
CA VAL A 21 15.79 10.31 14.84
C VAL A 21 14.43 10.63 15.47
N GLN A 22 13.36 10.71 14.66
CA GLN A 22 11.99 10.95 15.16
C GLN A 22 11.54 9.90 16.18
N SER A 23 11.91 8.62 15.99
CA SER A 23 11.55 7.55 16.91
C SER A 23 12.11 7.73 18.32
N LEU A 24 13.17 8.52 18.45
CA LEU A 24 13.83 8.83 19.71
C LEU A 24 13.36 10.15 20.35
N LEU A 25 12.65 10.99 19.61
CA LEU A 25 12.22 12.30 20.10
C LEU A 25 10.98 12.20 21.01
N PRO A 26 10.92 12.99 22.09
CA PRO A 26 9.72 13.09 22.92
C PRO A 26 8.58 13.77 22.17
N ARG A 27 7.34 13.44 22.52
CA ARG A 27 6.12 14.00 21.89
C ARG A 27 6.04 15.53 21.95
N SER A 28 6.67 16.14 22.95
CA SER A 28 6.71 17.60 23.13
C SER A 28 7.60 18.35 22.13
N ALA A 29 8.55 17.65 21.48
CA ALA A 29 9.52 18.26 20.57
C ALA A 29 8.97 18.55 19.16
N ARG A 30 7.73 19.08 19.05
CA ARG A 30 7.01 19.27 17.77
C ARG A 30 7.78 20.10 16.75
N LYS A 31 8.32 21.28 17.15
CA LYS A 31 9.06 22.17 16.23
C LYS A 31 10.36 21.53 15.72
N LEU A 32 11.08 20.84 16.60
CA LEU A 32 12.31 20.13 16.25
C LEU A 32 12.00 18.97 15.29
N SER A 33 10.94 18.21 15.59
CA SER A 33 10.43 17.13 14.76
C SER A 33 10.13 17.59 13.33
N ALA A 34 9.30 18.62 13.17
CA ALA A 34 8.98 19.19 11.86
C ALA A 34 10.24 19.70 11.14
N GLY A 35 11.11 20.44 11.87
CA GLY A 35 12.34 20.99 11.30
C GLY A 35 13.26 19.92 10.73
N ILE A 36 13.52 18.83 11.46
CA ILE A 36 14.38 17.73 11.00
C ILE A 36 13.81 17.10 9.72
N CYS A 37 12.50 16.77 9.71
CA CYS A 37 11.87 16.09 8.59
C CYS A 37 11.80 16.96 7.33
N ILE A 38 11.45 18.24 7.48
CA ILE A 38 11.40 19.20 6.35
C ILE A 38 12.81 19.42 5.79
N THR A 39 13.82 19.57 6.66
CA THR A 39 15.21 19.74 6.23
C THR A 39 15.71 18.50 5.50
N ALA A 40 15.47 17.30 6.03
CA ALA A 40 15.87 16.06 5.38
C ALA A 40 15.22 15.90 4.00
N MET A 41 13.93 16.21 3.89
CA MET A 41 13.21 16.16 2.62
C MET A 41 13.65 17.24 1.65
N GLY A 42 13.98 18.44 2.14
CA GLY A 42 14.55 19.52 1.34
C GLY A 42 15.95 19.20 0.79
N LEU A 43 16.80 18.60 1.60
CA LEU A 43 18.13 18.13 1.15
C LEU A 43 18.00 16.99 0.14
N ALA A 44 17.10 16.03 0.37
CA ALA A 44 16.81 14.97 -0.60
C ALA A 44 16.30 15.56 -1.93
N CYS A 45 15.47 16.62 -1.88
CA CYS A 45 14.99 17.33 -3.07
C CYS A 45 16.14 18.00 -3.83
N LEU A 46 17.05 18.68 -3.14
CA LEU A 46 18.22 19.31 -3.78
C LEU A 46 19.11 18.25 -4.46
N LEU A 47 19.35 17.11 -3.84
CA LEU A 47 20.13 16.01 -4.43
C LEU A 47 19.40 15.41 -5.65
N ALA A 48 18.10 15.21 -5.58
CA ALA A 48 17.30 14.70 -6.69
C ALA A 48 17.25 15.70 -7.87
N LEU A 49 17.13 17.00 -7.60
CA LEU A 49 17.19 18.05 -8.63
C LEU A 49 18.59 18.14 -9.27
N ARG A 50 19.66 17.97 -8.47
CA ARG A 50 21.03 17.88 -9.00
C ARG A 50 21.21 16.67 -9.91
N ALA A 51 20.66 15.51 -9.51
CA ALA A 51 20.67 14.30 -10.33
C ALA A 51 19.87 14.51 -11.62
N PHE A 52 18.68 15.12 -11.54
CA PHE A 52 17.87 15.47 -12.70
C PHE A 52 18.60 16.42 -13.65
N ALA A 53 19.23 17.48 -13.13
CA ALA A 53 20.04 18.39 -13.94
C ALA A 53 21.23 17.68 -14.61
N GLY A 54 21.84 16.70 -13.94
CA GLY A 54 22.94 15.92 -14.47
C GLY A 54 22.54 14.90 -15.56
N THR A 55 21.25 14.59 -15.70
CA THR A 55 20.73 13.76 -16.79
C THR A 55 20.23 14.58 -17.98
N LEU A 56 20.14 15.91 -17.87
CA LEU A 56 19.77 16.78 -18.99
C LEU A 56 20.87 16.75 -20.07
N GLY A 57 20.50 16.47 -21.32
CA GLY A 57 21.42 16.35 -22.45
C GLY A 57 21.98 14.95 -22.67
N HIS A 58 21.65 13.98 -21.80
CA HIS A 58 21.92 12.57 -22.02
C HIS A 58 20.67 11.87 -22.59
N HIS A 59 20.86 10.93 -23.51
CA HIS A 59 19.78 10.16 -24.10
C HIS A 59 19.40 8.95 -23.24
N GLU A 60 18.21 8.39 -23.44
CA GLU A 60 17.68 7.24 -22.70
C GLU A 60 18.64 6.03 -22.67
N ALA A 61 19.46 5.86 -23.69
CA ALA A 61 20.49 4.81 -23.74
C ALA A 61 21.63 4.99 -22.73
N GLU A 62 21.83 6.22 -22.23
CA GLU A 62 22.90 6.53 -21.27
C GLU A 62 22.38 6.42 -19.83
N ARG A 63 22.47 5.23 -19.28
CA ARG A 63 22.19 4.93 -17.88
C ARG A 63 23.47 4.69 -17.11
N ALA A 64 23.56 5.25 -15.91
CA ALA A 64 24.61 4.95 -14.97
C ALA A 64 24.06 3.96 -13.91
N VAL A 65 24.83 2.91 -13.65
CA VAL A 65 24.47 1.86 -12.71
C VAL A 65 25.62 1.68 -11.73
N TRP A 66 25.27 1.50 -10.44
CA TRP A 66 26.23 1.15 -9.42
C TRP A 66 25.69 -0.01 -8.60
N ASN A 67 26.21 -1.22 -8.90
CA ASN A 67 25.88 -2.46 -8.18
C ASN A 67 27.01 -2.77 -7.20
N PHE A 68 26.66 -3.25 -6.01
CA PHE A 68 27.63 -3.74 -5.03
C PHE A 68 27.11 -5.00 -4.35
N THR A 69 28.03 -5.89 -3.98
CA THR A 69 27.71 -7.12 -3.27
C THR A 69 27.34 -6.82 -1.83
N TRP A 70 26.15 -7.27 -1.43
CA TRP A 70 25.69 -7.17 -0.05
C TRP A 70 26.22 -8.33 0.78
N PHE A 71 26.03 -9.56 0.32
CA PHE A 71 26.64 -10.74 0.91
C PHE A 71 26.72 -11.88 -0.11
N ASP A 72 27.66 -12.81 0.14
CA ASP A 72 27.85 -14.01 -0.66
C ASP A 72 27.22 -15.22 0.03
N TYR A 73 26.58 -16.09 -0.76
CA TYR A 73 26.05 -17.37 -0.29
C TYR A 73 26.41 -18.47 -1.28
N GLY A 74 27.28 -19.40 -0.85
CA GLY A 74 27.83 -20.44 -1.71
C GLY A 74 28.62 -19.85 -2.88
N THR A 75 28.21 -20.17 -4.11
CA THR A 75 28.82 -19.67 -5.34
C THR A 75 28.13 -18.44 -5.91
N THR A 76 27.06 -17.94 -5.24
CA THR A 76 26.23 -16.82 -5.71
C THR A 76 26.37 -15.65 -4.75
N SER A 77 26.39 -14.44 -5.29
CA SER A 77 26.37 -13.20 -4.51
C SER A 77 25.02 -12.50 -4.62
N LEU A 78 24.51 -12.00 -3.50
CA LEU A 78 23.38 -11.10 -3.49
C LEU A 78 23.87 -9.65 -3.60
N GLN A 79 23.40 -8.97 -4.63
CA GLN A 79 23.79 -7.60 -4.92
C GLN A 79 22.66 -6.63 -4.60
N ILE A 80 23.00 -5.40 -4.27
CA ILE A 80 22.14 -4.24 -4.22
C ILE A 80 22.68 -3.23 -5.23
N GLY A 81 21.79 -2.51 -5.89
CA GLY A 81 22.20 -1.59 -6.93
C GLY A 81 21.36 -0.34 -7.01
N PHE A 82 21.98 0.74 -7.47
CA PHE A 82 21.36 2.01 -7.75
C PHE A 82 21.47 2.32 -9.24
N ILE A 83 20.43 2.98 -9.76
CA ILE A 83 20.36 3.40 -11.16
C ILE A 83 20.09 4.90 -11.25
N LEU A 84 20.73 5.54 -12.22
CA LEU A 84 20.44 6.90 -12.61
C LEU A 84 20.26 6.94 -14.13
N ASP A 85 19.03 7.18 -14.52
CA ASP A 85 18.62 7.43 -15.90
C ASP A 85 17.52 8.51 -15.90
N PRO A 86 17.05 9.00 -17.06
CA PRO A 86 16.02 10.03 -17.15
C PRO A 86 14.74 9.69 -16.37
N LEU A 87 14.30 8.44 -16.39
CA LEU A 87 13.08 7.99 -15.69
C LEU A 87 13.24 8.08 -14.17
N THR A 88 14.36 7.55 -13.62
CA THR A 88 14.68 7.63 -12.19
C THR A 88 14.82 9.07 -11.73
N ALA A 89 15.56 9.87 -12.49
CA ALA A 89 15.84 11.26 -12.12
C ALA A 89 14.57 12.12 -12.08
N ALA A 90 13.72 12.01 -13.10
CA ALA A 90 12.43 12.70 -13.14
C ALA A 90 11.51 12.27 -11.98
N MET A 91 11.44 10.96 -11.72
CA MET A 91 10.59 10.42 -10.65
C MET A 91 11.10 10.84 -9.27
N ALA A 92 12.41 10.77 -9.01
CA ALA A 92 13.00 11.19 -7.74
C ALA A 92 12.80 12.70 -7.50
N ALA A 93 13.00 13.54 -8.52
CA ALA A 93 12.75 14.98 -8.44
C ALA A 93 11.29 15.28 -8.13
N MET A 94 10.35 14.62 -8.82
CA MET A 94 8.90 14.76 -8.59
C MET A 94 8.52 14.35 -7.16
N VAL A 95 8.92 13.16 -6.69
CA VAL A 95 8.57 12.65 -5.36
C VAL A 95 9.11 13.54 -4.26
N THR A 96 10.37 13.99 -4.38
CA THR A 96 10.99 14.82 -3.35
C THR A 96 10.42 16.23 -3.32
N PHE A 97 10.16 16.84 -4.48
CA PHE A 97 9.59 18.19 -4.55
C PHE A 97 8.15 18.22 -4.03
N VAL A 98 7.29 17.35 -4.51
CA VAL A 98 5.89 17.26 -4.04
C VAL A 98 5.86 16.87 -2.56
N GLY A 99 6.68 15.90 -2.16
CA GLY A 99 6.82 15.47 -0.77
C GLY A 99 7.25 16.63 0.15
N PHE A 100 8.22 17.44 -0.23
CA PHE A 100 8.65 18.60 0.55
C PHE A 100 7.47 19.54 0.89
N TRP A 101 6.64 19.88 -0.10
CA TRP A 101 5.49 20.75 0.13
C TRP A 101 4.40 20.08 0.96
N ILE A 102 4.23 18.75 0.85
CA ILE A 102 3.33 17.99 1.72
C ILE A 102 3.81 18.03 3.19
N PHE A 103 5.12 17.88 3.43
CA PHE A 103 5.69 17.99 4.78
C PHE A 103 5.49 19.37 5.40
N VAL A 104 5.66 20.44 4.60
CA VAL A 104 5.37 21.81 5.05
C VAL A 104 3.89 21.96 5.41
N ASN A 105 2.97 21.53 4.55
CA ASN A 105 1.54 21.60 4.79
C ASN A 105 1.11 20.80 6.03
N ALA A 106 1.72 19.64 6.24
CA ALA A 106 1.43 18.77 7.39
C ALA A 106 1.71 19.44 8.73
N THR A 107 2.60 20.43 8.80
CA THR A 107 2.85 21.19 10.04
C THR A 107 1.63 22.01 10.49
N GLY A 108 0.83 22.50 9.54
CA GLY A 108 -0.42 23.21 9.84
C GLY A 108 -1.56 22.23 10.09
N TYR A 109 -1.72 21.25 9.23
CA TYR A 109 -2.82 20.28 9.33
C TYR A 109 -2.80 19.45 10.63
N MET A 110 -1.62 19.01 11.09
CA MET A 110 -1.43 18.18 12.29
C MET A 110 -1.10 18.98 13.55
N HIS A 111 -1.21 20.33 13.50
CA HIS A 111 -0.75 21.22 14.57
C HIS A 111 -1.31 20.86 15.95
N GLU A 112 -2.56 20.43 16.03
CA GLU A 112 -3.26 20.13 17.27
C GLU A 112 -3.13 18.65 17.71
N ASP A 113 -2.64 17.76 16.84
CA ASP A 113 -2.57 16.32 17.14
C ASP A 113 -1.48 16.00 18.17
N GLU A 114 -1.83 15.23 19.20
CA GLU A 114 -0.90 14.83 20.27
C GLU A 114 0.24 13.94 19.75
N ASN A 115 0.00 13.16 18.70
CA ASN A 115 0.95 12.23 18.12
C ASN A 115 1.74 12.82 16.93
N PHE A 116 1.92 14.15 16.92
CA PHE A 116 2.61 14.89 15.88
C PHE A 116 3.97 14.29 15.50
N THR A 117 4.83 13.98 16.47
CA THR A 117 6.15 13.38 16.23
C THR A 117 6.06 12.01 15.57
N ARG A 118 5.13 11.15 16.03
CA ARG A 118 4.87 9.83 15.43
C ARG A 118 4.40 9.96 13.97
N PHE A 119 3.56 10.96 13.69
CA PHE A 119 3.10 11.23 12.34
C PHE A 119 4.28 11.53 11.40
N PHE A 120 5.17 12.45 11.79
CA PHE A 120 6.34 12.81 10.98
C PHE A 120 7.36 11.67 10.85
N CYS A 121 7.47 10.80 11.86
CA CYS A 121 8.26 9.57 11.78
C CYS A 121 7.76 8.66 10.63
N PHE A 122 6.47 8.34 10.63
CA PHE A 122 5.88 7.47 9.62
C PHE A 122 5.90 8.12 8.23
N LEU A 123 5.66 9.43 8.15
CA LEU A 123 5.71 10.17 6.89
C LEU A 123 7.11 10.15 6.28
N SER A 124 8.16 10.33 7.10
CA SER A 124 9.55 10.29 6.66
C SER A 124 9.98 8.88 6.25
N LEU A 125 9.56 7.85 7.00
CA LEU A 125 9.82 6.45 6.63
C LEU A 125 9.16 6.09 5.29
N PHE A 126 7.95 6.57 5.07
CA PHE A 126 7.23 6.37 3.82
C PHE A 126 7.93 7.04 2.63
N ALA A 127 8.41 8.27 2.80
CA ALA A 127 9.20 8.97 1.78
C ALA A 127 10.51 8.23 1.47
N ALA A 128 11.23 7.76 2.50
CA ALA A 128 12.44 6.96 2.35
C ALA A 128 12.20 5.67 1.55
N ALA A 129 11.14 4.94 1.88
CA ALA A 129 10.77 3.70 1.21
C ALA A 129 10.45 3.94 -0.28
N MET A 130 9.67 4.99 -0.59
CA MET A 130 9.36 5.33 -1.98
C MET A 130 10.60 5.74 -2.78
N LEU A 131 11.47 6.56 -2.19
CA LEU A 131 12.70 7.00 -2.85
C LEU A 131 13.67 5.82 -3.05
N GLY A 132 13.77 4.90 -2.08
CA GLY A 132 14.55 3.68 -2.22
C GLY A 132 14.05 2.78 -3.37
N LEU A 133 12.73 2.68 -3.54
CA LEU A 133 12.11 1.98 -4.66
C LEU A 133 12.50 2.61 -6.00
N VAL A 134 12.43 3.94 -6.10
CA VAL A 134 12.68 4.69 -7.35
C VAL A 134 14.13 4.56 -7.82
N VAL A 135 15.11 4.61 -6.90
CA VAL A 135 16.54 4.56 -7.25
C VAL A 135 17.09 3.15 -7.39
N SER A 136 16.26 2.11 -7.17
CA SER A 136 16.71 0.72 -7.17
C SER A 136 17.02 0.21 -8.57
N ASN A 137 18.20 -0.43 -8.73
CA ASN A 137 18.59 -1.23 -9.89
C ASN A 137 18.46 -2.75 -9.65
N ASN A 138 17.99 -3.16 -8.49
CA ASN A 138 17.87 -4.56 -8.12
C ASN A 138 16.44 -4.89 -7.71
N LEU A 139 15.89 -6.01 -8.21
CA LEU A 139 14.51 -6.43 -7.96
C LEU A 139 14.23 -6.75 -6.50
N LEU A 140 15.20 -7.29 -5.77
CA LEU A 140 15.02 -7.55 -4.34
C LEU A 140 14.94 -6.24 -3.56
N MET A 141 15.86 -5.29 -3.81
CA MET A 141 15.82 -3.96 -3.18
C MET A 141 14.51 -3.23 -3.53
N LEU A 142 14.09 -3.29 -4.80
CA LEU A 142 12.82 -2.72 -5.24
C LEU A 142 11.65 -3.36 -4.47
N PHE A 143 11.63 -4.69 -4.33
CA PHE A 143 10.58 -5.40 -3.60
C PHE A 143 10.59 -5.09 -2.10
N MET A 144 11.77 -5.03 -1.46
CA MET A 144 11.89 -4.63 -0.05
C MET A 144 11.30 -3.24 0.20
N CYS A 145 11.65 -2.28 -0.67
CA CYS A 145 11.11 -0.93 -0.58
C CYS A 145 9.60 -0.89 -0.91
N TRP A 146 9.14 -1.71 -1.85
CA TRP A 146 7.72 -1.88 -2.21
C TRP A 146 6.88 -2.36 -1.02
N GLU A 147 7.40 -3.32 -0.28
CA GLU A 147 6.79 -3.86 0.93
C GLU A 147 6.78 -2.83 2.07
N LEU A 148 7.88 -2.09 2.22
CA LEU A 148 7.99 -1.03 3.22
C LEU A 148 7.02 0.13 2.93
N VAL A 149 6.81 0.50 1.66
CA VAL A 149 5.76 1.44 1.24
C VAL A 149 4.37 0.94 1.67
N GLY A 150 4.11 -0.36 1.51
CA GLY A 150 2.86 -1.00 1.96
C GLY A 150 2.67 -0.91 3.48
N LEU A 151 3.71 -1.22 4.24
CA LEU A 151 3.70 -1.12 5.71
C LEU A 151 3.49 0.33 6.18
N CYS A 152 4.21 1.28 5.59
CA CYS A 152 4.06 2.70 5.95
C CYS A 152 2.65 3.22 5.65
N SER A 153 2.05 2.81 4.54
CA SER A 153 0.66 3.16 4.22
C SER A 153 -0.32 2.60 5.24
N TYR A 154 -0.14 1.35 5.69
CA TYR A 154 -0.92 0.75 6.77
C TYR A 154 -0.85 1.59 8.06
N LEU A 155 0.36 2.00 8.49
CA LEU A 155 0.56 2.81 9.68
C LEU A 155 -0.03 4.22 9.56
N LEU A 156 -0.01 4.81 8.37
CA LEU A 156 -0.49 6.15 8.11
C LEU A 156 -2.01 6.20 7.88
N ILE A 157 -2.60 5.22 7.20
CA ILE A 157 -4.07 5.09 7.05
C ILE A 157 -4.69 4.83 8.42
N GLY A 158 -4.09 3.94 9.21
CA GLY A 158 -4.49 3.63 10.57
C GLY A 158 -3.91 4.58 11.62
N PHE A 159 -3.51 5.79 11.27
CA PHE A 159 -2.90 6.72 12.24
C PHE A 159 -3.82 6.97 13.44
N TRP A 160 -5.11 7.14 13.20
CA TRP A 160 -6.15 7.22 14.22
C TRP A 160 -6.81 5.85 14.46
N PHE A 161 -6.00 4.82 14.74
CA PHE A 161 -6.42 3.41 14.89
C PHE A 161 -7.48 3.18 15.98
N HIS A 162 -7.67 4.11 16.90
CA HIS A 162 -8.75 4.08 17.88
C HIS A 162 -10.15 4.24 17.24
N LYS A 163 -10.23 4.78 16.02
CA LYS A 163 -11.45 4.81 15.24
C LYS A 163 -11.64 3.46 14.55
N PRO A 164 -12.78 2.74 14.78
CA PRO A 164 -13.00 1.43 14.14
C PRO A 164 -12.95 1.47 12.61
N SER A 165 -13.42 2.58 11.99
CA SER A 165 -13.37 2.79 10.54
C SER A 165 -11.91 2.85 10.02
N ALA A 166 -11.03 3.59 10.70
CA ALA A 166 -9.62 3.68 10.32
C ALA A 166 -8.90 2.34 10.53
N ALA A 167 -9.22 1.61 11.63
CA ALA A 167 -8.68 0.28 11.88
C ALA A 167 -9.13 -0.75 10.83
N ALA A 168 -10.36 -0.68 10.33
CA ALA A 168 -10.85 -1.51 9.23
C ALA A 168 -10.18 -1.13 7.89
N ALA A 169 -10.08 0.18 7.60
CA ALA A 169 -9.49 0.71 6.38
C ALA A 169 -8.00 0.32 6.23
N MET A 170 -7.19 0.43 7.31
CA MET A 170 -5.77 0.05 7.25
C MET A 170 -5.60 -1.45 6.97
N LYS A 171 -6.42 -2.33 7.58
CA LYS A 171 -6.39 -3.77 7.33
C LYS A 171 -6.78 -4.09 5.90
N LYS A 172 -7.86 -3.48 5.40
CA LYS A 172 -8.31 -3.64 4.02
C LYS A 172 -7.23 -3.22 3.02
N ALA A 173 -6.60 -2.05 3.23
CA ALA A 173 -5.53 -1.57 2.38
C ALA A 173 -4.34 -2.52 2.35
N PHE A 174 -3.88 -2.98 3.53
CA PHE A 174 -2.73 -3.88 3.63
C PHE A 174 -3.00 -5.24 2.98
N ILE A 175 -4.15 -5.87 3.28
CA ILE A 175 -4.49 -7.21 2.75
C ILE A 175 -4.67 -7.15 1.24
N THR A 176 -5.41 -6.16 0.73
CA THR A 176 -5.68 -6.03 -0.72
C THR A 176 -4.39 -5.81 -1.51
N THR A 177 -3.50 -4.94 -1.03
CA THR A 177 -2.21 -4.72 -1.70
C THR A 177 -1.31 -5.94 -1.60
N ARG A 178 -1.36 -6.69 -0.48
CA ARG A 178 -0.58 -7.91 -0.29
C ARG A 178 -0.97 -9.03 -1.28
N ILE A 179 -2.22 -9.14 -1.66
CA ILE A 179 -2.65 -10.06 -2.72
C ILE A 179 -1.93 -9.74 -4.04
N GLY A 180 -1.81 -8.45 -4.37
CA GLY A 180 -1.02 -8.01 -5.52
C GLY A 180 0.46 -8.34 -5.39
N ASP A 181 1.03 -8.13 -4.19
CA ASP A 181 2.44 -8.34 -3.90
C ASP A 181 2.86 -9.81 -4.04
N VAL A 182 1.94 -10.78 -3.79
CA VAL A 182 2.18 -12.21 -4.06
C VAL A 182 2.42 -12.45 -5.56
N GLY A 183 1.59 -11.88 -6.43
CA GLY A 183 1.80 -11.96 -7.87
C GLY A 183 3.14 -11.34 -8.29
N PHE A 184 3.46 -10.16 -7.74
CA PHE A 184 4.73 -9.48 -7.98
C PHE A 184 5.93 -10.35 -7.59
N PHE A 185 5.89 -10.97 -6.41
CA PHE A 185 6.95 -11.85 -5.93
C PHE A 185 7.14 -13.09 -6.81
N ILE A 186 6.04 -13.72 -7.25
CA ILE A 186 6.10 -14.83 -8.22
C ILE A 186 6.76 -14.37 -9.52
N GLY A 187 6.41 -13.18 -10.02
CA GLY A 187 7.04 -12.60 -11.21
C GLY A 187 8.55 -12.41 -11.05
N ILE A 188 9.00 -11.92 -9.89
CA ILE A 188 10.43 -11.78 -9.56
C ILE A 188 11.14 -13.14 -9.54
N LEU A 189 10.53 -14.14 -8.90
CA LEU A 189 11.12 -15.50 -8.85
C LEU A 189 11.25 -16.12 -10.24
N LEU A 190 10.21 -16.00 -11.06
CA LEU A 190 10.24 -16.49 -12.44
C LEU A 190 11.32 -15.78 -13.27
N LEU A 191 11.42 -14.46 -13.13
CA LEU A 191 12.43 -13.67 -13.84
C LEU A 191 13.85 -14.08 -13.42
N TYR A 192 14.09 -14.21 -12.10
CA TYR A 192 15.35 -14.69 -11.57
C TYR A 192 15.69 -16.11 -12.05
N TRP A 193 14.71 -17.02 -12.03
CA TRP A 193 14.89 -18.39 -12.50
C TRP A 193 15.35 -18.46 -13.96
N GLN A 194 14.83 -17.59 -14.80
CA GLN A 194 15.15 -17.58 -16.23
C GLN A 194 16.42 -16.82 -16.58
N THR A 195 16.73 -15.73 -15.86
CA THR A 195 17.85 -14.83 -16.20
C THR A 195 19.08 -15.04 -15.33
N GLY A 196 18.94 -15.67 -14.17
CA GLY A 196 20.01 -15.90 -13.19
C GLY A 196 20.45 -14.65 -12.42
N THR A 197 19.74 -13.51 -12.57
CA THR A 197 20.10 -12.24 -11.91
C THR A 197 18.87 -11.49 -11.41
N LEU A 198 19.06 -10.73 -10.32
CA LEU A 198 18.07 -9.78 -9.79
C LEU A 198 18.38 -8.33 -10.20
N ASN A 199 19.55 -8.07 -10.77
CA ASN A 199 19.89 -6.75 -11.28
C ASN A 199 19.10 -6.46 -12.55
N LEU A 200 18.51 -5.27 -12.65
CA LEU A 200 17.78 -4.84 -13.84
C LEU A 200 18.73 -4.63 -15.00
N TYR A 201 19.84 -3.95 -14.75
CA TYR A 201 20.88 -3.62 -15.71
C TYR A 201 22.25 -3.94 -15.12
N ASP A 202 23.11 -4.60 -15.91
CA ASP A 202 24.44 -5.03 -15.47
C ASP A 202 25.39 -5.27 -16.67
N GLY A 203 25.53 -4.26 -17.51
CA GLY A 203 26.45 -4.29 -18.64
C GLY A 203 26.20 -5.41 -19.66
N GLY A 204 24.94 -5.73 -19.95
CA GLY A 204 24.50 -6.80 -20.84
C GLY A 204 24.04 -8.07 -20.13
N ASN A 205 24.26 -8.18 -18.80
CA ASN A 205 23.87 -9.34 -18.00
C ASN A 205 22.61 -9.14 -17.15
N GLY A 206 22.05 -7.94 -17.12
CA GLY A 206 20.86 -7.62 -16.34
C GLY A 206 19.58 -8.33 -16.84
N ALA A 207 18.60 -8.45 -15.96
CA ALA A 207 17.35 -9.15 -16.24
C ALA A 207 16.56 -8.52 -17.40
N LEU A 208 16.54 -7.19 -17.50
CA LEU A 208 15.88 -6.47 -18.59
C LEU A 208 16.68 -6.51 -19.89
N GLU A 209 18.00 -6.61 -19.80
CA GLU A 209 18.88 -6.77 -20.97
C GLU A 209 18.70 -8.15 -21.62
N LYS A 210 18.28 -9.14 -20.82
CA LYS A 210 17.96 -10.50 -21.27
C LYS A 210 16.48 -10.71 -21.61
N ALA A 211 15.63 -9.68 -21.53
CA ALA A 211 14.18 -9.83 -21.73
C ALA A 211 13.79 -10.44 -23.09
N GLY A 212 14.54 -10.13 -24.16
CA GLY A 212 14.26 -10.65 -25.50
C GLY A 212 14.34 -12.18 -25.61
N MET A 213 15.21 -12.85 -24.81
CA MET A 213 15.30 -14.32 -24.81
C MET A 213 14.06 -15.00 -24.23
N LEU A 214 13.31 -14.30 -23.36
CA LEU A 214 12.13 -14.85 -22.69
C LEU A 214 10.93 -15.02 -23.66
N ALA A 215 10.94 -14.32 -24.77
CA ALA A 215 9.91 -14.44 -25.82
C ALA A 215 9.87 -15.81 -26.48
N GLY A 216 11.01 -16.50 -26.55
CA GLY A 216 11.13 -17.85 -27.12
C GLY A 216 10.85 -19.00 -26.14
N ILE A 217 10.67 -18.73 -24.84
CA ILE A 217 10.46 -19.73 -23.81
C ILE A 217 8.96 -19.90 -23.55
N PRO A 218 8.41 -21.14 -23.54
CA PRO A 218 7.02 -21.39 -23.18
C PRO A 218 6.73 -20.96 -21.73
N GLY A 219 5.64 -20.24 -21.53
CA GLY A 219 5.14 -19.80 -20.23
C GLY A 219 3.85 -20.49 -19.82
N TRP A 220 3.08 -19.86 -18.94
CA TRP A 220 1.81 -20.37 -18.43
C TRP A 220 0.66 -20.02 -19.37
N PHE A 221 -0.41 -20.78 -19.33
CA PHE A 221 -1.66 -20.54 -20.06
C PHE A 221 -1.50 -20.45 -21.59
N GLY A 222 -0.44 -21.04 -22.15
CA GLY A 222 -0.12 -20.96 -23.58
C GLY A 222 0.54 -19.64 -24.00
N TRP A 223 0.92 -18.79 -23.07
CA TRP A 223 1.70 -17.56 -23.31
C TRP A 223 3.19 -17.88 -23.42
N ASN A 224 3.99 -16.90 -23.86
CA ASN A 224 5.43 -16.97 -23.68
C ASN A 224 5.84 -16.56 -22.25
N MET A 225 7.09 -16.84 -21.88
CA MET A 225 7.60 -16.57 -20.53
C MET A 225 7.67 -15.05 -20.25
N ALA A 226 7.99 -14.22 -21.25
CA ALA A 226 7.98 -12.76 -21.11
C ALA A 226 6.59 -12.25 -20.72
N ALA A 227 5.53 -12.69 -21.41
CA ALA A 227 4.15 -12.34 -21.06
C ALA A 227 3.75 -12.82 -19.68
N THR A 228 4.11 -14.07 -19.33
CA THR A 228 3.80 -14.65 -18.02
C THR A 228 4.42 -13.82 -16.89
N ILE A 229 5.72 -13.53 -16.98
CA ILE A 229 6.42 -12.74 -15.97
C ILE A 229 5.86 -11.31 -15.91
N ALA A 230 5.66 -10.67 -17.07
CA ALA A 230 5.13 -9.32 -17.14
C ALA A 230 3.75 -9.20 -16.48
N VAL A 231 2.84 -10.17 -16.72
CA VAL A 231 1.51 -10.18 -16.09
C VAL A 231 1.62 -10.42 -14.57
N MET A 232 2.50 -11.32 -14.12
CA MET A 232 2.71 -11.55 -12.68
C MET A 232 3.24 -10.28 -11.98
N LEU A 233 4.20 -9.58 -12.58
CA LEU A 233 4.67 -8.29 -12.07
C LEU A 233 3.55 -7.24 -12.07
N PHE A 234 2.72 -7.21 -13.13
CA PHE A 234 1.60 -6.29 -13.24
C PHE A 234 0.53 -6.50 -12.16
N ILE A 235 0.31 -7.73 -11.67
CA ILE A 235 -0.60 -7.99 -10.53
C ILE A 235 -0.15 -7.19 -9.30
N GLY A 236 1.16 -7.06 -9.05
CA GLY A 236 1.69 -6.17 -8.02
C GLY A 236 1.35 -4.69 -8.27
N ALA A 237 1.50 -4.23 -9.52
CA ALA A 237 1.11 -2.88 -9.90
C ALA A 237 -0.39 -2.65 -9.72
N MET A 238 -1.24 -3.63 -10.03
CA MET A 238 -2.70 -3.56 -9.80
C MET A 238 -3.00 -3.32 -8.32
N GLY A 239 -2.30 -3.99 -7.41
CA GLY A 239 -2.45 -3.81 -5.97
C GLY A 239 -2.12 -2.38 -5.52
N LYS A 240 -0.90 -1.90 -5.80
CA LYS A 240 -0.43 -0.57 -5.34
C LYS A 240 -1.13 0.58 -6.07
N SER A 241 -1.34 0.47 -7.39
CA SER A 241 -1.99 1.51 -8.19
C SER A 241 -3.52 1.39 -8.23
N ALA A 242 -4.10 0.62 -7.33
CA ALA A 242 -5.54 0.48 -7.17
C ALA A 242 -6.27 0.25 -8.51
N GLN A 243 -5.79 -0.70 -9.31
CA GLN A 243 -6.44 -1.10 -10.54
C GLN A 243 -7.52 -2.15 -10.27
N PHE A 244 -8.59 -2.14 -11.08
CA PHE A 244 -9.64 -3.16 -10.99
C PHE A 244 -9.04 -4.59 -11.17
N PRO A 245 -9.40 -5.57 -10.32
CA PRO A 245 -10.37 -5.52 -9.21
C PRO A 245 -9.79 -5.09 -7.84
N LEU A 246 -8.47 -4.85 -7.71
CA LEU A 246 -7.80 -4.54 -6.44
C LEU A 246 -7.89 -3.06 -6.01
N HIS A 247 -8.88 -2.31 -6.49
CA HIS A 247 -9.02 -0.85 -6.26
C HIS A 247 -9.71 -0.48 -4.93
N VAL A 248 -10.41 -1.41 -4.30
CA VAL A 248 -11.38 -1.16 -3.21
C VAL A 248 -10.78 -0.56 -1.94
N TRP A 249 -9.47 -0.64 -1.75
CA TRP A 249 -8.79 -0.11 -0.57
C TRP A 249 -8.56 1.40 -0.64
N LEU A 250 -8.39 1.96 -1.85
CA LEU A 250 -7.92 3.33 -2.03
C LEU A 250 -8.93 4.38 -1.53
N PRO A 251 -10.24 4.26 -1.78
CA PRO A 251 -11.23 5.20 -1.24
C PRO A 251 -11.39 5.12 0.29
N ASP A 252 -11.17 3.95 0.88
CA ASP A 252 -11.26 3.78 2.33
C ASP A 252 -9.99 4.28 3.04
N ALA A 253 -8.86 4.40 2.31
CA ALA A 253 -7.64 5.05 2.81
C ALA A 253 -7.85 6.54 3.18
N MET A 254 -9.00 7.14 2.81
CA MET A 254 -9.38 8.50 3.21
C MET A 254 -9.65 8.66 4.71
N GLU A 255 -9.71 7.59 5.48
CA GLU A 255 -9.78 7.64 6.94
C GLU A 255 -8.50 8.21 7.60
N GLY A 256 -7.37 8.16 6.89
CA GLY A 256 -6.12 8.77 7.34
C GLY A 256 -6.11 10.31 7.20
N PRO A 257 -5.12 10.98 7.85
CA PRO A 257 -4.94 12.44 7.75
C PRO A 257 -4.75 12.89 6.29
N THR A 258 -5.27 14.08 5.94
CA THR A 258 -5.25 14.54 4.54
C THR A 258 -3.84 14.70 3.93
N PRO A 259 -2.77 15.12 4.64
CA PRO A 259 -1.42 15.10 4.09
C PRO A 259 -0.94 13.70 3.68
N VAL A 260 -1.40 12.64 4.39
CA VAL A 260 -1.15 11.24 4.00
C VAL A 260 -1.86 10.91 2.70
N SER A 261 -3.13 11.31 2.60
CA SER A 261 -3.91 11.13 1.35
C SER A 261 -3.21 11.82 0.18
N ALA A 262 -2.72 13.06 0.36
CA ALA A 262 -1.96 13.77 -0.66
C ALA A 262 -0.69 12.99 -1.07
N LEU A 263 0.07 12.45 -0.11
CA LEU A 263 1.31 11.74 -0.38
C LEU A 263 1.04 10.39 -1.09
N ILE A 264 0.11 9.58 -0.58
CA ILE A 264 -0.26 8.27 -1.15
C ILE A 264 -0.76 8.43 -2.59
N HIS A 265 -1.65 9.40 -2.84
CA HIS A 265 -2.39 9.51 -4.10
C HIS A 265 -1.70 10.34 -5.18
N ALA A 266 -0.73 11.19 -4.81
CA ALA A 266 -0.09 12.06 -5.78
C ALA A 266 1.22 11.48 -6.33
N ALA A 267 2.21 11.27 -5.47
CA ALA A 267 3.58 11.07 -5.92
C ALA A 267 4.24 9.77 -5.42
N THR A 268 3.56 8.95 -4.60
CA THR A 268 4.22 7.82 -3.95
C THR A 268 3.54 6.47 -4.24
N MET A 269 2.84 5.89 -3.29
CA MET A 269 2.39 4.49 -3.35
C MET A 269 1.66 4.12 -4.63
N VAL A 270 0.67 4.93 -5.04
CA VAL A 270 -0.11 4.63 -6.25
C VAL A 270 0.67 4.89 -7.54
N ALA A 271 1.65 5.79 -7.49
CA ALA A 271 2.58 6.04 -8.60
C ALA A 271 3.58 4.90 -8.79
N ALA A 272 3.91 4.16 -7.70
CA ALA A 272 4.90 3.08 -7.75
C ALA A 272 4.55 1.98 -8.75
N GLY A 273 3.27 1.60 -8.89
CA GLY A 273 2.87 0.58 -9.87
C GLY A 273 3.01 1.06 -11.31
N VAL A 274 2.63 2.30 -11.62
CA VAL A 274 2.81 2.92 -12.95
C VAL A 274 4.30 3.06 -13.26
N PHE A 275 5.09 3.53 -12.29
CA PHE A 275 6.55 3.62 -12.42
C PHE A 275 7.18 2.23 -12.68
N MET A 276 6.77 1.20 -11.93
CA MET A 276 7.28 -0.16 -12.08
C MET A 276 7.00 -0.72 -13.48
N VAL A 277 5.77 -0.57 -14.00
CA VAL A 277 5.45 -0.99 -15.37
C VAL A 277 6.29 -0.22 -16.38
N GLY A 278 6.51 1.08 -16.18
CA GLY A 278 7.42 1.88 -17.00
C GLY A 278 8.87 1.42 -16.91
N ARG A 279 9.37 1.11 -15.71
CA ARG A 279 10.72 0.59 -15.48
C ARG A 279 10.93 -0.77 -16.15
N MET A 280 9.91 -1.62 -16.11
CA MET A 280 9.93 -2.95 -16.71
C MET A 280 9.44 -2.98 -18.17
N PHE A 281 9.25 -1.81 -18.80
CA PHE A 281 8.59 -1.72 -20.10
C PHE A 281 9.26 -2.58 -21.19
N ALA A 282 10.59 -2.70 -21.17
CA ALA A 282 11.33 -3.58 -22.06
C ALA A 282 10.88 -5.05 -21.99
N LEU A 283 10.52 -5.53 -20.79
CA LEU A 283 9.99 -6.89 -20.60
C LEU A 283 8.58 -7.03 -21.18
N PHE A 284 7.71 -6.03 -20.96
CA PHE A 284 6.36 -6.03 -21.54
C PHE A 284 6.39 -5.96 -23.06
N ALA A 285 7.33 -5.18 -23.63
CA ALA A 285 7.51 -5.04 -25.07
C ALA A 285 8.18 -6.27 -25.71
N ALA A 286 8.93 -7.07 -24.94
CA ALA A 286 9.53 -8.31 -25.43
C ALA A 286 8.50 -9.40 -25.76
N ASP A 287 7.26 -9.29 -25.24
CA ASP A 287 6.16 -10.16 -25.62
C ASP A 287 5.67 -9.87 -27.04
N ALA A 288 6.18 -10.60 -28.03
CA ALA A 288 5.83 -10.45 -29.44
C ALA A 288 4.33 -10.68 -29.71
N THR A 289 3.60 -11.38 -28.82
CA THR A 289 2.14 -11.58 -28.97
C THR A 289 1.34 -10.37 -28.54
N GLY A 290 1.95 -9.47 -27.78
CA GLY A 290 1.31 -8.30 -27.19
C GLY A 290 0.26 -8.63 -26.12
N THR A 291 0.23 -9.85 -25.62
CA THR A 291 -0.75 -10.33 -24.62
C THR A 291 -0.65 -9.52 -23.31
N ALA A 292 0.58 -9.35 -22.80
CA ALA A 292 0.80 -8.60 -21.56
C ALA A 292 0.35 -7.15 -21.68
N LEU A 293 0.75 -6.46 -22.74
CA LEU A 293 0.35 -5.07 -23.01
C LEU A 293 -1.17 -4.92 -23.19
N ASN A 294 -1.81 -5.88 -23.88
CA ASN A 294 -3.28 -5.86 -24.02
C ASN A 294 -3.99 -6.02 -22.68
N ILE A 295 -3.54 -6.91 -21.80
CA ILE A 295 -4.09 -7.06 -20.44
C ILE A 295 -3.94 -5.75 -19.67
N VAL A 296 -2.75 -5.15 -19.67
CA VAL A 296 -2.48 -3.86 -19.02
C VAL A 296 -3.40 -2.76 -19.55
N MET A 297 -3.56 -2.65 -20.87
CA MET A 297 -4.43 -1.66 -21.50
C MET A 297 -5.89 -1.79 -21.05
N TRP A 298 -6.44 -3.01 -21.10
CA TRP A 298 -7.83 -3.23 -20.76
C TRP A 298 -8.12 -3.07 -19.27
N VAL A 299 -7.24 -3.55 -18.39
CA VAL A 299 -7.37 -3.32 -16.95
C VAL A 299 -7.35 -1.81 -16.65
N GLY A 300 -6.44 -1.06 -17.26
CA GLY A 300 -6.38 0.40 -17.11
C GLY A 300 -7.66 1.08 -17.63
N CYS A 301 -8.15 0.70 -18.81
CA CYS A 301 -9.36 1.25 -19.41
C CYS A 301 -10.61 1.00 -18.53
N ILE A 302 -10.80 -0.23 -18.06
CA ILE A 302 -11.90 -0.59 -17.15
C ILE A 302 -11.81 0.22 -15.87
N THR A 303 -10.61 0.31 -15.27
CA THR A 303 -10.40 1.07 -14.04
C THR A 303 -10.72 2.54 -14.23
N ALA A 304 -10.29 3.15 -15.34
CA ALA A 304 -10.52 4.56 -15.63
C ALA A 304 -12.02 4.88 -15.68
N LEU A 305 -12.79 4.10 -16.43
CA LEU A 305 -14.22 4.30 -16.59
C LEU A 305 -14.99 3.98 -15.31
N PHE A 306 -14.75 2.81 -14.73
CA PHE A 306 -15.43 2.32 -13.55
C PHE A 306 -15.32 3.31 -12.39
N SER A 307 -14.10 3.77 -12.09
CA SER A 307 -13.85 4.73 -11.01
C SER A 307 -14.46 6.10 -11.29
N ALA A 308 -14.46 6.56 -12.55
CA ALA A 308 -15.10 7.82 -12.93
C ALA A 308 -16.61 7.79 -12.69
N THR A 309 -17.28 6.67 -12.96
CA THR A 309 -18.73 6.53 -12.70
C THR A 309 -19.05 6.64 -11.20
N ILE A 310 -18.23 6.05 -10.33
CA ILE A 310 -18.44 6.12 -8.88
C ILE A 310 -18.21 7.55 -8.34
N ALA A 311 -17.17 8.24 -8.84
CA ALA A 311 -16.84 9.60 -8.43
C ALA A 311 -18.01 10.59 -8.60
N VAL A 312 -18.86 10.37 -9.61
CA VAL A 312 -20.05 11.20 -9.90
C VAL A 312 -21.03 11.27 -8.73
N ALA A 313 -21.16 10.19 -7.94
CA ALA A 313 -22.18 10.05 -6.91
C ALA A 313 -21.63 10.16 -5.46
N GLN A 314 -20.35 10.43 -5.26
CA GLN A 314 -19.78 10.56 -3.92
C GLN A 314 -20.06 11.93 -3.31
N PHE A 315 -20.23 11.98 -1.96
CA PHE A 315 -20.48 13.20 -1.21
C PHE A 315 -19.29 13.67 -0.37
N ASP A 316 -18.38 12.77 -0.01
CA ASP A 316 -17.16 13.11 0.71
C ASP A 316 -16.12 13.73 -0.24
N ILE A 317 -15.61 14.93 0.10
CA ILE A 317 -14.65 15.68 -0.72
C ILE A 317 -13.38 14.89 -1.01
N LYS A 318 -12.86 14.08 -0.06
CA LYS A 318 -11.69 13.24 -0.24
C LYS A 318 -12.01 11.99 -1.06
N ARG A 319 -13.18 11.37 -0.88
CA ARG A 319 -13.58 10.17 -1.63
C ARG A 319 -13.77 10.46 -3.11
N VAL A 320 -14.33 11.61 -3.49
CA VAL A 320 -14.37 12.04 -4.91
C VAL A 320 -12.96 12.07 -5.49
N LEU A 321 -12.00 12.69 -4.77
CA LEU A 321 -10.60 12.76 -5.21
C LEU A 321 -9.92 11.39 -5.26
N ALA A 322 -10.27 10.47 -4.35
CA ALA A 322 -9.75 9.10 -4.36
C ALA A 322 -10.19 8.32 -5.60
N TYR A 323 -11.49 8.33 -5.92
CA TYR A 323 -11.99 7.69 -7.15
C TYR A 323 -11.47 8.37 -8.41
N SER A 324 -11.31 9.69 -8.38
CA SER A 324 -10.65 10.38 -9.48
C SER A 324 -9.17 9.99 -9.62
N THR A 325 -8.49 9.62 -8.53
CA THR A 325 -7.11 9.07 -8.59
C THR A 325 -7.10 7.67 -9.22
N CYS A 326 -7.99 6.77 -8.80
CA CYS A 326 -8.13 5.46 -9.46
C CYS A 326 -8.34 5.62 -10.97
N SER A 327 -9.23 6.55 -11.36
CA SER A 327 -9.51 6.83 -12.77
C SER A 327 -8.27 7.32 -13.52
N GLN A 328 -7.52 8.29 -12.98
CA GLN A 328 -6.32 8.81 -13.65
C GLN A 328 -5.19 7.77 -13.72
N LEU A 329 -5.01 6.94 -12.69
CA LEU A 329 -4.09 5.81 -12.74
C LEU A 329 -4.51 4.80 -13.80
N GLY A 330 -5.82 4.57 -13.98
CA GLY A 330 -6.36 3.78 -15.08
C GLY A 330 -5.94 4.32 -16.44
N PHE A 331 -6.00 5.65 -16.65
CA PHE A 331 -5.50 6.29 -17.88
C PHE A 331 -4.01 6.04 -18.12
N MET A 332 -3.17 6.14 -17.08
CA MET A 332 -1.73 5.90 -17.19
C MET A 332 -1.41 4.45 -17.52
N VAL A 333 -2.05 3.51 -16.81
CA VAL A 333 -1.90 2.07 -17.05
C VAL A 333 -2.38 1.71 -18.45
N MET A 334 -3.52 2.26 -18.89
CA MET A 334 -4.03 2.08 -20.26
C MET A 334 -3.05 2.60 -21.32
N ALA A 335 -2.41 3.76 -21.11
CA ALA A 335 -1.41 4.30 -22.00
C ALA A 335 -0.18 3.40 -22.10
N LEU A 336 0.34 2.92 -20.97
CA LEU A 336 1.45 1.96 -20.95
C LEU A 336 1.09 0.68 -21.70
N GLY A 337 -0.11 0.14 -21.47
CA GLY A 337 -0.60 -1.05 -22.17
C GLY A 337 -0.87 -0.82 -23.66
N ALA A 338 -1.15 0.40 -24.08
CA ALA A 338 -1.23 0.78 -25.49
C ALA A 338 0.15 0.93 -26.18
N GLY A 339 1.25 0.78 -25.43
CA GLY A 339 2.62 0.95 -25.92
C GLY A 339 3.23 2.33 -25.66
N GLY A 340 2.47 3.24 -25.04
CA GLY A 340 2.88 4.61 -24.77
C GLY A 340 3.60 4.79 -23.45
N LEU A 341 4.91 4.49 -23.38
CA LEU A 341 5.73 4.73 -22.20
C LEU A 341 5.73 6.21 -21.80
N VAL A 342 6.07 7.08 -22.74
CA VAL A 342 6.16 8.53 -22.48
C VAL A 342 4.83 9.15 -22.10
N PRO A 343 3.70 8.93 -22.82
CA PRO A 343 2.40 9.44 -22.41
C PRO A 343 1.99 8.99 -20.99
N GLY A 344 2.24 7.72 -20.65
CA GLY A 344 1.94 7.18 -19.33
C GLY A 344 2.76 7.87 -18.22
N GLN A 345 4.06 8.04 -18.41
CA GLN A 345 4.97 8.67 -17.45
C GLN A 345 4.79 10.20 -17.39
N PHE A 346 4.50 10.85 -18.51
CA PHE A 346 4.21 12.28 -18.52
C PHE A 346 2.90 12.60 -17.78
N HIS A 347 1.87 11.77 -17.98
CA HIS A 347 0.64 11.94 -17.22
C HIS A 347 0.85 11.66 -15.71
N LEU A 348 1.73 10.72 -15.35
CA LEU A 348 2.13 10.49 -13.96
C LEU A 348 2.80 11.72 -13.35
N LEU A 349 3.72 12.36 -14.08
CA LEU A 349 4.41 13.56 -13.65
C LEU A 349 3.42 14.71 -13.40
N THR A 350 2.58 15.05 -14.37
CA THR A 350 1.60 16.14 -14.22
C THR A 350 0.57 15.84 -13.14
N HIS A 351 0.12 14.58 -13.05
CA HIS A 351 -0.82 14.09 -12.05
C HIS A 351 -0.32 14.33 -10.62
N ALA A 352 0.95 14.08 -10.35
CA ALA A 352 1.52 14.26 -9.02
C ALA A 352 1.31 15.68 -8.50
N PHE A 353 1.49 16.69 -9.33
CA PHE A 353 1.33 18.09 -8.95
C PHE A 353 -0.14 18.49 -8.74
N PHE A 354 -1.01 18.24 -9.71
CA PHE A 354 -2.40 18.66 -9.54
C PHE A 354 -3.17 17.81 -8.53
N LYS A 355 -2.76 16.54 -8.28
CA LYS A 355 -3.39 15.73 -7.23
C LYS A 355 -2.94 16.12 -5.84
N ALA A 356 -1.64 16.39 -5.63
CA ALA A 356 -1.18 16.94 -4.38
C ALA A 356 -1.89 18.26 -4.07
N LEU A 357 -2.00 19.15 -5.07
CA LEU A 357 -2.74 20.40 -4.98
C LEU A 357 -4.19 20.20 -4.53
N LEU A 358 -4.93 19.29 -5.17
CA LEU A 358 -6.33 19.04 -4.86
C LEU A 358 -6.52 18.40 -3.48
N PHE A 359 -5.68 17.45 -3.09
CA PHE A 359 -5.77 16.84 -1.76
C PHE A 359 -5.36 17.80 -0.66
N LEU A 360 -4.26 18.55 -0.80
CA LEU A 360 -3.89 19.57 0.18
C LEU A 360 -4.93 20.69 0.24
N GLY A 361 -5.48 21.08 -0.91
CA GLY A 361 -6.57 22.04 -0.99
C GLY A 361 -7.84 21.53 -0.31
N SER A 362 -8.20 20.23 -0.44
CA SER A 362 -9.29 19.64 0.35
C SER A 362 -8.98 19.65 1.86
N GLY A 363 -7.71 19.44 2.23
CA GLY A 363 -7.25 19.59 3.62
C GLY A 363 -7.43 21.03 4.14
N CYS A 364 -7.12 22.03 3.31
CA CYS A 364 -7.39 23.42 3.65
C CYS A 364 -8.90 23.68 3.85
N VAL A 365 -9.75 23.16 2.97
CA VAL A 365 -11.21 23.27 3.11
C VAL A 365 -11.67 22.61 4.41
N ILE A 366 -11.21 21.39 4.71
CA ILE A 366 -11.60 20.65 5.92
C ILE A 366 -11.22 21.42 7.20
N ILE A 367 -10.00 21.96 7.29
CA ILE A 367 -9.57 22.76 8.43
C ILE A 367 -10.37 24.06 8.52
N GLY A 368 -10.53 24.78 7.40
CA GLY A 368 -11.29 26.03 7.35
C GLY A 368 -12.80 25.89 7.62
N THR A 369 -13.34 24.67 7.54
CA THR A 369 -14.75 24.33 7.82
C THR A 369 -14.91 23.47 9.09
N HIS A 370 -13.95 23.52 10.02
CA HIS A 370 -14.02 22.81 11.31
C HIS A 370 -14.20 21.29 11.18
N HIS A 371 -13.41 20.67 10.30
CA HIS A 371 -13.35 19.22 10.03
C HIS A 371 -14.56 18.63 9.29
N GLU A 372 -15.40 19.47 8.64
CA GLU A 372 -16.46 18.94 7.77
C GLU A 372 -15.86 18.33 6.49
N GLN A 373 -16.37 17.15 6.08
CA GLN A 373 -15.96 16.45 4.86
C GLN A 373 -17.12 16.25 3.87
N ASP A 374 -18.35 16.33 4.33
CA ASP A 374 -19.54 16.20 3.48
C ASP A 374 -19.81 17.48 2.69
N MET A 375 -19.67 17.41 1.37
CA MET A 375 -19.89 18.55 0.47
C MET A 375 -21.33 19.10 0.52
N ARG A 376 -22.31 18.32 0.97
CA ARG A 376 -23.70 18.79 1.15
C ARG A 376 -23.80 19.85 2.23
N LYS A 377 -22.97 19.76 3.25
CA LYS A 377 -22.89 20.72 4.36
C LYS A 377 -21.93 21.89 4.10
N MET A 378 -21.24 21.90 2.97
CA MET A 378 -20.36 22.97 2.52
C MET A 378 -21.16 23.98 1.65
N GLY A 379 -20.50 24.95 1.06
CA GLY A 379 -21.06 25.94 0.12
C GLY A 379 -20.59 27.36 0.39
N GLY A 380 -20.53 28.19 -0.64
CA GLY A 380 -20.15 29.61 -0.52
C GLY A 380 -18.70 29.87 -0.07
N LEU A 381 -17.85 28.87 -0.01
CA LEU A 381 -16.49 28.99 0.55
C LEU A 381 -15.58 29.93 -0.25
N LYS A 382 -15.89 30.22 -1.50
CA LYS A 382 -15.16 31.21 -2.32
C LYS A 382 -14.97 32.54 -1.60
N LYS A 383 -15.97 32.99 -0.83
CA LYS A 383 -15.94 34.27 -0.09
C LYS A 383 -14.99 34.22 1.11
N TYR A 384 -14.95 33.09 1.80
CA TYR A 384 -14.20 32.90 3.05
C TYR A 384 -12.78 32.42 2.82
N MET A 385 -12.53 31.65 1.73
CA MET A 385 -11.26 31.01 1.41
C MET A 385 -10.82 31.33 -0.04
N PRO A 386 -10.53 32.59 -0.38
CA PRO A 386 -10.24 32.98 -1.76
C PRO A 386 -8.94 32.39 -2.32
N ILE A 387 -7.88 32.27 -1.50
CA ILE A 387 -6.60 31.67 -1.95
C ILE A 387 -6.81 30.19 -2.24
N THR A 388 -7.40 29.48 -1.30
CA THR A 388 -7.74 28.06 -1.47
C THR A 388 -8.62 27.82 -2.68
N PHE A 389 -9.64 28.68 -2.92
CA PHE A 389 -10.51 28.58 -4.09
C PHE A 389 -9.75 28.66 -5.42
N TRP A 390 -8.89 29.66 -5.61
CA TRP A 390 -8.19 29.83 -6.88
C TRP A 390 -7.17 28.70 -7.15
N CYS A 391 -6.44 28.26 -6.11
CA CYS A 391 -5.55 27.13 -6.21
C CYS A 391 -6.30 25.82 -6.52
N TYR A 392 -7.43 25.59 -5.85
CA TYR A 392 -8.27 24.41 -6.08
C TYR A 392 -8.88 24.41 -7.49
N LEU A 393 -9.32 25.58 -7.98
CA LEU A 393 -9.82 25.74 -9.34
C LEU A 393 -8.75 25.40 -10.38
N ALA A 394 -7.49 25.84 -10.18
CA ALA A 394 -6.38 25.48 -11.06
C ALA A 394 -6.17 23.97 -11.11
N GLY A 395 -6.19 23.29 -9.95
CA GLY A 395 -6.10 21.83 -9.87
C GLY A 395 -7.27 21.11 -10.53
N MET A 396 -8.50 21.62 -10.35
CA MET A 396 -9.69 21.10 -10.99
C MET A 396 -9.60 21.21 -12.53
N LEU A 397 -9.22 22.36 -13.07
CA LEU A 397 -9.08 22.58 -14.51
C LEU A 397 -7.98 21.70 -15.11
N ALA A 398 -6.86 21.53 -14.38
CA ALA A 398 -5.82 20.61 -14.76
C ALA A 398 -6.34 19.16 -14.82
N LEU A 399 -7.03 18.69 -13.78
CA LEU A 399 -7.58 17.34 -13.75
C LEU A 399 -8.66 17.12 -14.83
N ALA A 400 -9.51 18.12 -15.08
CA ALA A 400 -10.53 18.07 -16.13
C ALA A 400 -9.93 18.03 -17.54
N GLY A 401 -8.66 18.41 -17.70
CA GLY A 401 -7.99 18.46 -19.02
C GLY A 401 -8.39 19.69 -19.84
N VAL A 402 -8.51 20.84 -19.18
CA VAL A 402 -8.83 22.11 -19.84
C VAL A 402 -7.55 22.79 -20.30
N PRO A 403 -7.45 23.27 -21.57
CA PRO A 403 -6.32 24.10 -21.98
C PRO A 403 -6.25 25.42 -21.17
N PRO A 404 -5.09 25.94 -20.81
CA PRO A 404 -3.73 25.48 -21.08
C PRO A 404 -3.10 24.62 -19.98
N PHE A 405 -3.89 24.14 -19.01
CA PHE A 405 -3.42 23.43 -17.81
C PHE A 405 -2.69 22.11 -18.14
N ALA A 406 -1.80 21.70 -17.24
CA ALA A 406 -0.88 20.59 -17.47
C ALA A 406 -1.57 19.26 -17.82
N GLY A 407 -2.72 18.98 -17.19
CA GLY A 407 -3.49 17.75 -17.44
C GLY A 407 -4.10 17.66 -18.84
N PHE A 408 -4.32 18.76 -19.53
CA PHE A 408 -4.74 18.76 -20.93
C PHE A 408 -3.68 18.09 -21.81
N TRP A 409 -2.46 18.59 -21.79
CA TRP A 409 -1.38 18.10 -22.62
C TRP A 409 -1.09 16.62 -22.41
N SER A 410 -0.98 16.21 -21.15
CA SER A 410 -0.65 14.82 -20.82
C SER A 410 -1.78 13.84 -21.09
N LYS A 411 -3.06 14.24 -20.83
CA LYS A 411 -4.21 13.37 -21.10
C LYS A 411 -4.47 13.19 -22.58
N ASP A 412 -4.25 14.22 -23.39
CA ASP A 412 -4.40 14.14 -24.84
C ASP A 412 -3.41 13.16 -25.47
N GLU A 413 -2.15 13.12 -24.99
CA GLU A 413 -1.16 12.13 -25.41
C GLU A 413 -1.60 10.70 -25.05
N VAL A 414 -2.16 10.51 -23.83
CA VAL A 414 -2.72 9.23 -23.40
C VAL A 414 -3.86 8.79 -24.32
N LEU A 415 -4.79 9.68 -24.63
CA LEU A 415 -5.92 9.38 -25.52
C LEU A 415 -5.45 9.12 -26.95
N LEU A 416 -4.42 9.82 -27.42
CA LEU A 416 -3.87 9.65 -28.77
C LEU A 416 -3.25 8.26 -28.97
N VAL A 417 -2.38 7.82 -28.06
CA VAL A 417 -1.76 6.49 -28.15
C VAL A 417 -2.80 5.38 -28.04
N THR A 418 -3.81 5.57 -27.17
CA THR A 418 -4.92 4.63 -27.06
C THR A 418 -5.78 4.57 -28.31
N PHE A 419 -6.04 5.73 -28.97
CA PHE A 419 -6.76 5.81 -30.24
C PHE A 419 -6.06 5.03 -31.36
N GLN A 420 -4.74 5.05 -31.40
CA GLN A 420 -3.95 4.31 -32.38
C GLN A 420 -4.03 2.80 -32.13
N ARG A 421 -4.01 2.36 -30.86
CA ARG A 421 -4.03 0.94 -30.49
C ARG A 421 -5.43 0.33 -30.53
N SER A 422 -6.45 1.02 -30.00
CA SER A 422 -7.83 0.51 -29.91
C SER A 422 -8.85 1.66 -29.87
N LYS A 423 -9.70 1.73 -30.89
CA LYS A 423 -10.79 2.73 -30.98
C LYS A 423 -11.82 2.55 -29.87
N LEU A 424 -12.09 1.29 -29.47
CA LEU A 424 -13.04 0.99 -28.38
C LEU A 424 -12.51 1.48 -27.04
N ALA A 425 -11.24 1.15 -26.69
CA ALA A 425 -10.62 1.61 -25.46
C ALA A 425 -10.55 3.15 -25.41
N TRP A 426 -10.22 3.79 -26.53
CA TRP A 426 -10.26 5.24 -26.64
C TRP A 426 -11.67 5.83 -26.41
N GLY A 427 -12.72 5.24 -26.98
CA GLY A 427 -14.09 5.71 -26.79
C GLY A 427 -14.52 5.64 -25.32
N LEU A 428 -14.23 4.52 -24.64
CA LEU A 428 -14.50 4.33 -23.21
C LEU A 428 -13.70 5.32 -22.34
N ALA A 429 -12.42 5.52 -22.66
CA ALA A 429 -11.56 6.48 -21.97
C ALA A 429 -12.04 7.93 -22.19
N SER A 430 -12.45 8.28 -23.40
CA SER A 430 -13.00 9.60 -23.72
C SER A 430 -14.28 9.89 -22.92
N PHE A 431 -15.14 8.87 -22.74
CA PHE A 431 -16.31 9.00 -21.87
C PHE A 431 -15.92 9.16 -20.38
N ALA A 432 -14.89 8.45 -19.92
CA ALA A 432 -14.35 8.64 -18.56
C ALA A 432 -13.76 10.06 -18.37
N ALA A 433 -13.13 10.64 -19.41
CA ALA A 433 -12.64 12.02 -19.39
C ALA A 433 -13.79 13.04 -19.28
N PHE A 434 -14.88 12.83 -20.03
CA PHE A 434 -16.12 13.63 -19.89
C PHE A 434 -16.68 13.57 -18.46
N LEU A 435 -16.79 12.36 -17.87
CA LEU A 435 -17.23 12.20 -16.49
C LEU A 435 -16.30 12.91 -15.51
N THR A 436 -14.98 12.91 -15.78
CA THR A 436 -13.99 13.61 -14.96
C THR A 436 -14.28 15.11 -14.89
N ALA A 437 -14.51 15.75 -16.01
CA ALA A 437 -14.87 17.16 -16.07
C ALA A 437 -16.19 17.45 -15.36
N PHE A 438 -17.16 16.56 -15.50
CA PHE A 438 -18.47 16.69 -14.86
C PHE A 438 -18.38 16.60 -13.33
N TYR A 439 -17.80 15.53 -12.75
CA TYR A 439 -17.80 15.37 -11.29
C TYR A 439 -16.90 16.40 -10.59
N MET A 440 -15.82 16.85 -11.23
CA MET A 440 -15.01 17.93 -10.69
C MET A 440 -15.74 19.26 -10.68
N THR A 441 -16.52 19.54 -11.71
CA THR A 441 -17.41 20.71 -11.74
C THR A 441 -18.48 20.62 -10.65
N ARG A 442 -19.10 19.44 -10.46
CA ARG A 442 -20.02 19.18 -9.35
C ARG A 442 -19.37 19.51 -8.01
N GLN A 443 -18.17 19.00 -7.75
CA GLN A 443 -17.43 19.25 -6.52
C GLN A 443 -17.17 20.74 -6.29
N MET A 444 -16.73 21.46 -7.32
CA MET A 444 -16.51 22.91 -7.23
C MET A 444 -17.76 23.69 -6.86
N TYR A 445 -18.90 23.38 -7.48
CA TYR A 445 -20.16 24.07 -7.17
C TYR A 445 -20.68 23.71 -5.79
N MET A 446 -20.61 22.46 -5.37
CA MET A 446 -21.07 22.03 -4.05
C MET A 446 -20.24 22.64 -2.90
N VAL A 447 -18.93 22.83 -3.10
CA VAL A 447 -18.01 23.32 -2.06
C VAL A 447 -17.92 24.85 -2.05
N PHE A 448 -17.73 25.49 -3.20
CA PHE A 448 -17.35 26.90 -3.26
C PHE A 448 -18.45 27.85 -3.68
N ALA A 449 -19.53 27.37 -4.31
CA ALA A 449 -20.63 28.21 -4.76
C ALA A 449 -21.83 28.15 -3.79
N GLY A 450 -22.76 29.10 -3.97
CA GLY A 450 -23.98 29.20 -3.15
C GLY A 450 -23.74 29.86 -1.80
N LYS A 451 -24.47 29.39 -0.79
CA LYS A 451 -24.39 29.86 0.60
C LYS A 451 -23.72 28.79 1.47
N TRP A 452 -23.10 29.20 2.58
CA TRP A 452 -22.62 28.30 3.61
C TRP A 452 -23.79 27.54 4.25
N ARG A 453 -23.68 26.20 4.32
CA ARG A 453 -24.74 25.28 4.78
C ARG A 453 -24.41 24.59 6.10
N GLY A 454 -23.22 24.84 6.68
CA GLY A 454 -22.72 24.17 7.90
C GLY A 454 -23.22 24.79 9.23
N GLY A 455 -24.08 25.83 9.20
CA GLY A 455 -24.55 26.52 10.41
C GLY A 455 -25.86 26.01 11.03
N ASP A 456 -26.62 25.18 10.34
CA ASP A 456 -27.91 24.63 10.80
C ASP A 456 -27.75 23.23 11.40
N HIS A 457 -27.28 23.13 12.62
CA HIS A 457 -27.50 21.92 13.43
C HIS A 457 -28.90 22.01 14.05
N GLY A 458 -29.93 21.65 13.28
CA GLY A 458 -31.21 21.25 13.81
C GLY A 458 -31.01 20.13 14.84
N HIS A 459 -31.72 20.22 15.94
CA HIS A 459 -31.76 19.28 17.04
C HIS A 459 -31.87 17.82 16.59
N ASP A 460 -30.76 17.14 16.37
CA ASP A 460 -30.69 15.67 16.37
C ASP A 460 -30.11 15.23 17.70
N SER A 461 -31.04 15.09 18.67
CA SER A 461 -30.86 14.45 19.97
C SER A 461 -30.77 12.93 19.81
N HIS A 462 -29.72 12.41 19.20
CA HIS A 462 -29.26 11.05 19.41
C HIS A 462 -27.93 11.07 20.15
N GLY A 463 -28.07 11.07 21.48
CA GLY A 463 -26.98 11.01 22.41
C GLY A 463 -26.10 9.79 22.17
N HIS A 464 -24.91 10.01 21.66
CA HIS A 464 -23.82 9.08 21.92
C HIS A 464 -23.41 9.25 23.37
N PRO A 465 -23.28 8.18 24.15
CA PRO A 465 -22.78 8.26 25.52
C PRO A 465 -21.37 8.87 25.52
N PRO A 466 -21.05 9.72 26.50
CA PRO A 466 -19.73 10.34 26.57
C PRO A 466 -18.65 9.26 26.68
N SER A 467 -17.64 9.38 25.83
CA SER A 467 -16.43 8.53 25.90
C SER A 467 -15.82 8.62 27.30
N PRO A 468 -15.44 7.50 27.94
CA PRO A 468 -14.93 7.50 29.32
C PRO A 468 -13.56 8.18 29.49
N ASN A 469 -12.92 8.62 28.43
CA ASN A 469 -11.65 9.36 28.49
C ASN A 469 -11.90 10.78 27.98
N GLY A 470 -12.06 11.71 28.94
CA GLY A 470 -12.40 13.08 28.75
C GLY A 470 -11.46 13.89 27.86
N PHE A 471 -11.70 13.87 26.56
CA PHE A 471 -11.27 14.93 25.66
C PHE A 471 -12.52 15.67 25.19
N GLY A 472 -13.04 16.50 26.11
CA GLY A 472 -13.97 17.55 25.77
C GLY A 472 -13.21 18.61 24.98
N VAL A 473 -13.26 18.55 23.65
CA VAL A 473 -13.17 19.78 22.85
C VAL A 473 -14.37 20.60 23.29
N ALA A 474 -14.11 21.71 23.96
CA ALA A 474 -15.14 22.67 24.32
C ALA A 474 -15.86 23.06 23.02
N SER A 475 -17.01 22.44 22.77
CA SER A 475 -17.95 22.87 21.75
C SER A 475 -18.59 24.17 22.22
N GLY A 476 -17.87 25.28 22.01
CA GLY A 476 -18.44 26.60 22.03
C GLY A 476 -19.50 26.65 20.93
N HIS A 477 -20.74 26.57 21.30
CA HIS A 477 -21.92 26.72 20.44
C HIS A 477 -22.03 28.18 19.99
N GLY A 478 -21.25 28.52 18.99
CA GLY A 478 -21.43 29.70 18.16
C GLY A 478 -21.04 29.23 16.75
N GLY A 479 -21.92 29.39 15.79
CA GLY A 479 -21.67 29.04 14.39
C GLY A 479 -20.43 29.78 13.87
N HIS A 480 -19.26 29.12 13.97
CA HIS A 480 -18.02 29.71 13.48
C HIS A 480 -18.06 29.76 11.96
N GLU A 481 -17.96 30.99 11.43
CA GLU A 481 -17.82 31.18 9.98
C GLU A 481 -16.54 30.52 9.47
N PRO A 482 -16.55 29.93 8.27
CA PRO A 482 -15.36 29.41 7.63
C PRO A 482 -14.27 30.49 7.50
N HIS A 483 -13.00 30.08 7.59
CA HIS A 483 -11.86 31.00 7.50
C HIS A 483 -10.75 30.45 6.62
N GLU A 484 -9.90 31.33 6.08
CA GLU A 484 -8.72 30.91 5.32
C GLU A 484 -7.67 30.30 6.25
N VAL A 485 -6.93 29.34 5.74
CA VAL A 485 -5.90 28.60 6.49
C VAL A 485 -4.59 29.39 6.63
N PRO A 486 -3.71 29.05 7.61
CA PRO A 486 -2.43 29.71 7.80
C PRO A 486 -1.47 29.49 6.61
N TRP A 487 -0.42 30.34 6.52
CA TRP A 487 0.49 30.36 5.38
C TRP A 487 1.21 29.02 5.11
N ASN A 488 1.52 28.24 6.12
CA ASN A 488 2.14 26.92 5.99
C ASN A 488 1.22 25.88 5.32
N MET A 489 -0.08 26.18 5.19
CA MET A 489 -1.02 25.34 4.45
C MET A 489 -1.34 25.91 3.06
N TRP A 490 -1.59 27.23 2.92
CA TRP A 490 -1.91 27.78 1.60
C TRP A 490 -0.69 27.96 0.69
N LEU A 491 0.53 28.22 1.21
CA LEU A 491 1.72 28.37 0.38
C LEU A 491 2.05 27.10 -0.42
N PRO A 492 2.06 25.88 0.17
CA PRO A 492 2.23 24.65 -0.59
C PRO A 492 1.25 24.50 -1.76
N ILE A 493 -0.03 24.77 -1.57
CA ILE A 493 -1.01 24.67 -2.66
C ILE A 493 -0.80 25.75 -3.73
N ALA A 494 -0.37 26.95 -3.36
CA ALA A 494 -0.02 28.00 -4.32
C ALA A 494 1.20 27.60 -5.17
N MET A 495 2.23 27.02 -4.55
CA MET A 495 3.41 26.54 -5.26
C MET A 495 3.07 25.39 -6.23
N LEU A 496 2.28 24.43 -5.79
CA LEU A 496 1.84 23.31 -6.65
C LEU A 496 0.93 23.79 -7.80
N SER A 497 0.15 24.86 -7.60
CA SER A 497 -0.72 25.41 -8.65
C SER A 497 0.08 25.98 -9.83
N VAL A 498 1.26 26.57 -9.59
CA VAL A 498 2.15 27.04 -10.66
C VAL A 498 2.54 25.90 -11.60
N PHE A 499 2.87 24.74 -11.03
CA PHE A 499 3.22 23.55 -11.83
C PHE A 499 1.99 22.93 -12.49
N ALA A 500 0.83 22.95 -11.84
CA ALA A 500 -0.43 22.50 -12.45
C ALA A 500 -0.84 23.31 -13.69
N VAL A 501 -0.39 24.57 -13.80
CA VAL A 501 -0.57 25.41 -14.99
C VAL A 501 0.59 25.21 -15.98
N GLY A 502 1.85 25.29 -15.51
CA GLY A 502 3.02 25.46 -16.38
C GLY A 502 3.63 24.16 -16.90
N LEU A 503 3.52 23.05 -16.17
CA LEU A 503 4.27 21.82 -16.48
C LEU A 503 3.85 21.18 -17.82
N GLY A 504 2.61 21.42 -18.25
CA GLY A 504 2.09 20.90 -19.52
C GLY A 504 2.87 21.37 -20.76
N PHE A 505 3.40 22.59 -20.71
CA PHE A 505 4.20 23.14 -21.82
C PHE A 505 5.56 22.44 -22.02
N LEU A 506 5.97 21.61 -21.05
CA LEU A 506 7.20 20.84 -21.12
C LEU A 506 7.01 19.45 -21.75
N GLY A 507 5.80 19.08 -22.21
CA GLY A 507 5.48 17.74 -22.70
C GLY A 507 6.39 17.26 -23.81
N GLY A 508 6.56 18.03 -24.90
CA GLY A 508 7.47 17.67 -25.98
C GLY A 508 8.92 17.52 -25.52
N LYS A 509 9.41 18.44 -24.65
CA LYS A 509 10.75 18.34 -24.07
C LYS A 509 10.91 17.14 -23.14
N TYR A 510 9.86 16.78 -22.39
CA TYR A 510 9.86 15.59 -21.55
C TYR A 510 9.85 14.30 -22.36
N GLY A 511 9.10 14.26 -23.47
CA GLY A 511 9.15 13.16 -24.42
C GLY A 511 10.56 12.94 -24.96
N HIS A 512 11.19 14.01 -25.42
CA HIS A 512 12.57 13.96 -25.93
C HIS A 512 13.59 13.56 -24.85
N TYR A 513 13.37 14.01 -23.61
CA TYR A 513 14.18 13.65 -22.45
C TYR A 513 14.09 12.15 -22.12
N LEU A 514 12.92 11.52 -22.31
CA LEU A 514 12.72 10.07 -22.16
C LEU A 514 13.03 9.27 -23.43
N GLY A 515 13.66 9.87 -24.45
CA GLY A 515 14.10 9.18 -25.66
C GLY A 515 13.04 8.99 -26.75
N ALA A 516 11.88 9.62 -26.62
CA ALA A 516 10.88 9.56 -27.67
C ALA A 516 11.28 10.46 -28.86
N HIS A 517 11.23 9.91 -30.06
CA HIS A 517 11.29 10.70 -31.29
C HIS A 517 9.89 11.25 -31.61
N GLU A 518 9.83 12.52 -32.07
CA GLU A 518 8.58 13.10 -32.54
C GLU A 518 8.11 12.34 -33.80
N GLU A 519 7.17 11.42 -33.62
CA GLU A 519 6.43 10.84 -34.75
C GLU A 519 5.20 11.71 -35.04
N GLU A 520 4.98 12.08 -36.28
CA GLU A 520 3.72 12.70 -36.73
C GLU A 520 2.58 11.68 -36.59
N HIS A 521 1.83 11.79 -35.52
CA HIS A 521 0.73 10.88 -35.23
C HIS A 521 -0.52 11.27 -36.04
N HIS A 522 -0.96 10.40 -36.95
CA HIS A 522 -2.22 10.53 -37.66
C HIS A 522 -3.40 10.65 -36.65
N GLY A 523 -4.22 11.69 -36.84
CA GLY A 523 -5.40 11.94 -35.99
C GLY A 523 -5.16 12.80 -34.75
N LYS A 524 -3.96 13.33 -34.50
CA LYS A 524 -3.61 14.15 -33.32
C LYS A 524 -4.62 15.31 -33.11
N TYR A 525 -4.88 16.11 -34.13
CA TYR A 525 -5.80 17.25 -34.04
C TYR A 525 -7.26 16.85 -33.86
N LEU A 526 -7.67 15.69 -34.39
CA LEU A 526 -9.03 15.13 -34.21
C LEU A 526 -9.22 14.71 -32.75
N VAL A 527 -8.28 13.93 -32.19
CA VAL A 527 -8.35 13.47 -30.80
C VAL A 527 -8.32 14.67 -29.87
N MET A 528 -7.43 15.63 -30.08
CA MET A 528 -7.33 16.86 -29.27
C MET A 528 -8.63 17.68 -29.34
N GLY A 529 -9.21 17.89 -30.51
CA GLY A 529 -10.45 18.63 -30.65
C GLY A 529 -11.63 17.96 -29.96
N LEU A 530 -11.75 16.62 -30.07
CA LEU A 530 -12.78 15.84 -29.38
C LEU A 530 -12.58 15.82 -27.86
N SER A 531 -11.35 15.74 -27.38
CA SER A 531 -11.01 15.79 -25.96
C SER A 531 -11.43 17.13 -25.33
N VAL A 532 -11.10 18.25 -26.00
CA VAL A 532 -11.53 19.60 -25.56
C VAL A 532 -13.05 19.72 -25.57
N ALA A 533 -13.71 19.26 -26.62
CA ALA A 533 -15.17 19.33 -26.74
C ALA A 533 -15.86 18.51 -25.62
N LEU A 534 -15.39 17.31 -25.34
CA LEU A 534 -15.92 16.45 -24.26
C LEU A 534 -15.66 17.06 -22.88
N GLY A 535 -14.47 17.60 -22.63
CA GLY A 535 -14.15 18.31 -21.40
C GLY A 535 -15.07 19.52 -21.18
N ALA A 536 -15.24 20.35 -22.21
CA ALA A 536 -16.16 21.49 -22.18
C ALA A 536 -17.62 21.06 -21.98
N ALA A 537 -18.07 20.00 -22.64
CA ALA A 537 -19.41 19.44 -22.46
C ALA A 537 -19.64 18.93 -21.03
N GLY A 538 -18.64 18.27 -20.43
CA GLY A 538 -18.69 17.82 -19.02
C GLY A 538 -18.81 19.00 -18.05
N ILE A 539 -18.01 20.05 -18.23
CA ILE A 539 -18.10 21.29 -17.44
C ILE A 539 -19.45 21.97 -17.63
N LEU A 540 -19.90 22.09 -18.88
CA LEU A 540 -21.20 22.72 -19.20
C LEU A 540 -22.35 21.94 -18.54
N LEU A 541 -22.36 20.63 -18.63
CA LEU A 541 -23.38 19.80 -17.99
C LEU A 541 -23.33 19.95 -16.47
N GLY A 542 -22.14 19.96 -15.87
CA GLY A 542 -21.97 20.21 -14.44
C GLY A 542 -22.49 21.58 -14.01
N TRP A 543 -22.23 22.63 -14.81
CA TRP A 543 -22.76 23.95 -14.58
C TRP A 543 -24.31 24.01 -14.73
N LEU A 544 -24.87 23.36 -15.75
CA LEU A 544 -26.31 23.30 -15.95
C LEU A 544 -27.04 22.62 -14.79
N VAL A 545 -26.45 21.60 -14.19
CA VAL A 545 -27.06 20.81 -13.11
C VAL A 545 -26.85 21.48 -11.75
N TYR A 546 -25.63 21.96 -11.45
CA TYR A 546 -25.24 22.47 -10.12
C TYR A 546 -24.98 23.98 -10.07
N GLY A 547 -24.65 24.61 -11.19
CA GLY A 547 -24.33 26.04 -11.23
C GLY A 547 -25.55 26.95 -11.37
N ARG A 548 -26.58 26.50 -12.12
CA ARG A 548 -27.82 27.27 -12.27
C ARG A 548 -28.70 27.25 -11.02
N ARG A 549 -28.68 26.14 -10.28
CA ARG A 549 -29.42 25.95 -9.05
C ARG A 549 -28.47 25.36 -8.02
N THR A 550 -27.84 26.24 -7.25
CA THR A 550 -27.01 25.83 -6.12
C THR A 550 -27.93 25.34 -4.99
N MET A 551 -27.51 24.26 -4.31
CA MET A 551 -28.21 23.76 -3.12
C MET A 551 -28.21 24.83 -2.04
N GLU A 552 -29.37 25.09 -1.45
CA GLU A 552 -29.56 26.09 -0.39
C GLU A 552 -29.46 25.44 1.00
N ARG A 553 -29.85 24.20 1.13
CA ARG A 553 -29.88 23.43 2.40
C ARG A 553 -29.11 22.14 2.29
N ALA A 554 -28.58 21.67 3.42
CA ALA A 554 -27.80 20.44 3.49
C ALA A 554 -28.65 19.16 3.29
N ASP A 555 -29.92 19.21 3.62
CA ASP A 555 -30.89 18.11 3.52
C ASP A 555 -31.56 17.99 2.14
N GLU A 556 -31.28 18.91 1.22
CA GLU A 556 -31.81 18.83 -0.15
C GLU A 556 -31.22 17.58 -0.86
N PRO A 557 -32.09 16.81 -1.56
CA PRO A 557 -31.60 15.69 -2.37
C PRO A 557 -30.72 16.22 -3.52
N ASP A 558 -29.67 15.44 -3.84
CA ASP A 558 -28.79 15.78 -4.95
C ASP A 558 -29.59 15.85 -6.27
N PRO A 559 -29.42 16.87 -7.10
CA PRO A 559 -30.13 16.98 -8.39
C PRO A 559 -29.96 15.77 -9.30
N LEU A 560 -28.84 15.03 -9.19
CA LEU A 560 -28.61 13.76 -9.91
C LEU A 560 -29.38 12.61 -9.30
N GLU A 561 -29.51 12.55 -7.99
CA GLU A 561 -30.27 11.51 -7.29
C GLU A 561 -31.73 11.50 -7.76
N ALA A 562 -32.34 12.68 -7.84
CA ALA A 562 -33.69 12.83 -8.36
C ALA A 562 -33.86 12.39 -9.82
N LYS A 563 -32.79 12.52 -10.66
CA LYS A 563 -32.84 12.16 -12.10
C LYS A 563 -32.47 10.71 -12.38
N LEU A 564 -31.47 10.17 -11.70
CA LEU A 564 -30.92 8.84 -11.94
C LEU A 564 -31.54 7.75 -11.06
N GLY A 565 -32.19 8.11 -9.93
CA GLY A 565 -32.88 7.17 -9.04
C GLY A 565 -31.97 6.00 -8.60
N VAL A 566 -32.40 4.78 -8.94
CA VAL A 566 -31.70 3.54 -8.58
C VAL A 566 -30.25 3.51 -9.09
N LEU A 567 -29.99 4.07 -10.28
CA LEU A 567 -28.63 4.12 -10.83
C LEU A 567 -27.72 4.98 -9.94
N PHE A 568 -28.20 6.14 -9.45
CA PHE A 568 -27.43 6.95 -8.51
C PHE A 568 -27.09 6.16 -7.23
N THR A 569 -28.05 5.41 -6.69
CA THR A 569 -27.82 4.57 -5.53
C THR A 569 -26.77 3.49 -5.80
N CYS A 570 -26.78 2.84 -6.97
CA CYS A 570 -25.75 1.88 -7.36
C CYS A 570 -24.36 2.52 -7.44
N LEU A 571 -24.25 3.72 -8.03
CA LEU A 571 -23.00 4.47 -8.13
C LEU A 571 -22.50 4.92 -6.74
N ASN A 572 -23.39 5.42 -5.90
CA ASN A 572 -23.07 5.83 -4.53
C ASN A 572 -22.59 4.65 -3.68
N ARG A 573 -23.22 3.46 -3.86
CA ARG A 573 -22.79 2.18 -3.25
C ARG A 573 -21.69 1.48 -4.02
N LYS A 574 -20.90 2.20 -4.85
CA LYS A 574 -19.69 1.71 -5.49
C LYS A 574 -19.91 0.43 -6.32
N TRP A 575 -21.05 0.33 -7.01
CA TRP A 575 -21.47 -0.87 -7.76
C TRP A 575 -21.57 -2.12 -6.90
N TYR A 576 -21.74 -2.01 -5.59
CA TYR A 576 -21.81 -3.12 -4.63
C TYR A 576 -20.58 -4.04 -4.65
N VAL A 577 -19.40 -3.51 -5.01
CA VAL A 577 -18.17 -4.32 -5.07
C VAL A 577 -17.71 -4.74 -3.67
N ASP A 578 -17.86 -3.86 -2.68
CA ASP A 578 -17.50 -4.18 -1.29
C ASP A 578 -18.38 -5.33 -0.78
N GLU A 579 -19.71 -5.26 -1.00
CA GLU A 579 -20.68 -6.29 -0.63
C GLU A 579 -20.42 -7.62 -1.38
N PHE A 580 -20.01 -7.54 -2.65
CA PHE A 580 -19.61 -8.73 -3.41
C PHE A 580 -18.38 -9.41 -2.80
N TYR A 581 -17.36 -8.65 -2.38
CA TYR A 581 -16.19 -9.22 -1.72
C TYR A 581 -16.52 -9.79 -0.34
N GLU A 582 -17.40 -9.14 0.42
CA GLU A 582 -17.88 -9.67 1.70
C GLU A 582 -18.60 -11.01 1.52
N ALA A 583 -19.48 -11.10 0.53
CA ALA A 583 -20.27 -12.30 0.25
C ALA A 583 -19.43 -13.46 -0.35
N THR A 584 -18.31 -13.16 -1.00
CA THR A 584 -17.49 -14.16 -1.72
C THR A 584 -16.14 -14.38 -1.04
N ALA A 585 -15.15 -13.52 -1.31
CA ALA A 585 -13.76 -13.72 -0.90
C ALA A 585 -13.59 -13.76 0.62
N ILE A 586 -14.21 -12.81 1.35
CA ILE A 586 -14.10 -12.73 2.80
C ILE A 586 -14.82 -13.92 3.44
N ARG A 587 -16.04 -14.21 3.01
CA ARG A 587 -16.80 -15.36 3.52
C ARG A 587 -16.09 -16.68 3.24
N PHE A 588 -15.55 -16.87 2.03
CA PHE A 588 -14.75 -18.05 1.68
C PHE A 588 -13.55 -18.20 2.61
N THR A 589 -12.80 -17.11 2.86
CA THR A 589 -11.64 -17.13 3.76
C THR A 589 -12.03 -17.48 5.20
N LEU A 590 -13.14 -16.91 5.70
CA LEU A 590 -13.63 -17.21 7.04
C LEU A 590 -14.09 -18.67 7.19
N VAL A 591 -14.81 -19.20 6.20
CA VAL A 591 -15.24 -20.61 6.20
C VAL A 591 -14.03 -21.54 6.12
N THR A 592 -13.08 -21.25 5.25
CA THR A 592 -11.83 -22.02 5.14
C THR A 592 -11.03 -21.97 6.44
N GLY A 593 -10.93 -20.79 7.07
CA GLY A 593 -10.30 -20.63 8.38
C GLY A 593 -10.97 -21.47 9.47
N GLU A 594 -12.31 -21.55 9.47
CA GLU A 594 -13.05 -22.38 10.42
C GLU A 594 -12.82 -23.88 10.17
N ILE A 595 -12.77 -24.31 8.91
CA ILE A 595 -12.42 -25.69 8.54
C ILE A 595 -11.02 -26.05 9.06
N TRP A 596 -10.03 -25.17 8.83
CA TRP A 596 -8.67 -25.40 9.33
C TRP A 596 -8.60 -25.38 10.85
N ARG A 597 -9.35 -24.51 11.53
CA ARG A 597 -9.46 -24.50 12.99
C ARG A 597 -10.03 -25.82 13.53
N LEU A 598 -11.05 -26.36 12.86
CA LEU A 598 -11.60 -27.67 13.23
C LEU A 598 -10.62 -28.81 12.97
N PHE A 599 -9.90 -28.75 11.85
CA PHE A 599 -8.84 -29.73 11.53
C PHE A 599 -7.73 -29.69 12.59
N ASP A 600 -7.24 -28.52 12.94
CA ASP A 600 -6.24 -28.33 13.98
C ASP A 600 -6.70 -28.93 15.31
N LYS A 601 -7.89 -28.56 15.76
CA LYS A 601 -8.45 -29.04 17.02
C LYS A 601 -8.73 -30.56 17.05
N LEU A 602 -9.30 -31.10 15.95
CA LEU A 602 -9.74 -32.51 15.94
C LEU A 602 -8.63 -33.47 15.54
N VAL A 603 -7.77 -33.07 14.61
CA VAL A 603 -6.72 -33.94 14.07
C VAL A 603 -5.40 -33.70 14.80
N ILE A 604 -4.86 -32.49 14.76
CA ILE A 604 -3.53 -32.20 15.32
C ILE A 604 -3.57 -32.29 16.84
N ASP A 605 -4.44 -31.53 17.49
CA ASP A 605 -4.62 -31.60 18.95
C ASP A 605 -5.10 -33.00 19.39
N GLY A 606 -5.98 -33.63 18.60
CA GLY A 606 -6.45 -34.98 18.83
C GLY A 606 -5.31 -36.02 18.87
N ILE A 607 -4.39 -35.95 17.92
CA ILE A 607 -3.19 -36.81 17.88
C ILE A 607 -2.28 -36.52 19.08
N LEU A 608 -2.02 -35.24 19.36
CA LEU A 608 -1.20 -34.83 20.50
C LEU A 608 -1.79 -35.33 21.84
N HIS A 609 -3.10 -35.19 22.01
CA HIS A 609 -3.79 -35.71 23.18
C HIS A 609 -3.75 -37.24 23.23
N ALA A 610 -3.92 -37.94 22.11
CA ALA A 610 -3.80 -39.41 22.07
C ALA A 610 -2.40 -39.87 22.47
N ILE A 611 -1.34 -39.21 22.00
CA ILE A 611 0.04 -39.48 22.40
C ILE A 611 0.22 -39.21 23.90
N ALA A 612 -0.29 -38.09 24.40
CA ALA A 612 -0.22 -37.74 25.81
C ALA A 612 -0.97 -38.75 26.71
N TRP A 613 -2.19 -39.15 26.31
CA TRP A 613 -2.95 -40.18 27.01
C TRP A 613 -2.28 -41.54 26.97
N THR A 614 -1.65 -41.89 25.85
CA THR A 614 -0.88 -43.13 25.72
C THR A 614 0.34 -43.11 26.65
N ALA A 615 1.09 -42.03 26.63
CA ALA A 615 2.24 -41.86 27.53
C ALA A 615 1.81 -41.89 29.01
N TRP A 616 0.71 -41.23 29.35
CA TRP A 616 0.14 -41.28 30.68
C TRP A 616 -0.30 -42.69 31.07
N GLY A 617 -1.02 -43.40 30.16
CA GLY A 617 -1.43 -44.79 30.38
C GLY A 617 -0.23 -45.72 30.60
N VAL A 618 0.79 -45.61 29.76
CA VAL A 618 2.03 -46.38 29.95
C VAL A 618 2.68 -46.06 31.31
N SER A 619 2.73 -44.77 31.68
CA SER A 619 3.27 -44.35 32.99
C SER A 619 2.49 -44.96 34.14
N GLN A 620 1.15 -45.04 34.07
CA GLN A 620 0.32 -45.66 35.11
C GLN A 620 0.59 -47.19 35.21
N VAL A 621 0.72 -47.85 34.05
CA VAL A 621 1.04 -49.29 34.02
C VAL A 621 2.44 -49.53 34.62
N VAL A 622 3.45 -48.74 34.23
CA VAL A 622 4.82 -48.83 34.79
C VAL A 622 4.81 -48.60 36.30
N ARG A 623 4.08 -47.57 36.77
CA ARG A 623 3.93 -47.30 38.17
C ARG A 623 3.27 -48.49 38.92
N TRP A 624 2.13 -48.98 38.41
CA TRP A 624 1.36 -50.01 39.09
C TRP A 624 2.07 -51.40 39.08
N VAL A 625 2.59 -51.80 37.90
CA VAL A 625 3.27 -53.09 37.74
C VAL A 625 4.73 -53.01 38.20
N GLY A 626 5.46 -51.97 37.77
CA GLY A 626 6.88 -51.82 38.10
C GLY A 626 7.10 -51.41 39.55
N ASP A 627 6.56 -50.25 39.96
CA ASP A 627 6.88 -49.74 41.27
C ASP A 627 6.07 -50.45 42.39
N GLU A 628 4.76 -50.54 42.27
CA GLU A 628 3.93 -51.04 43.34
C GLU A 628 4.03 -52.58 43.45
N PHE A 629 3.89 -53.32 42.31
CA PHE A 629 3.85 -54.76 42.37
C PHE A 629 5.25 -55.39 42.39
N VAL A 630 6.16 -55.04 41.45
CA VAL A 630 7.45 -55.69 41.34
C VAL A 630 8.46 -55.13 42.39
N ILE A 631 8.64 -53.81 42.46
CA ILE A 631 9.63 -53.23 43.32
C ILE A 631 9.18 -53.28 44.78
N ASN A 632 8.06 -52.60 45.10
CA ASN A 632 7.61 -52.53 46.50
C ASN A 632 7.10 -53.88 46.96
N GLY A 633 6.24 -54.55 46.19
CA GLY A 633 5.70 -55.85 46.53
C GLY A 633 6.76 -56.95 46.61
N GLY A 634 7.72 -56.93 45.67
CA GLY A 634 8.87 -57.82 45.68
C GLY A 634 9.82 -57.58 46.89
N PHE A 635 10.04 -56.31 47.19
CA PHE A 635 10.83 -55.91 48.37
C PHE A 635 10.15 -56.30 49.67
N ASP A 636 8.84 -56.06 49.80
CA ASP A 636 8.03 -56.44 50.95
C ASP A 636 7.99 -57.95 51.11
N ALA A 637 7.81 -58.73 50.03
CA ALA A 637 7.85 -60.17 50.05
C ALA A 637 9.24 -60.72 50.45
N GLY A 638 10.29 -60.06 49.93
CA GLY A 638 11.66 -60.36 50.34
C GLY A 638 11.90 -60.08 51.84
N CYS A 639 11.47 -58.95 52.34
CA CYS A 639 11.59 -58.60 53.77
C CYS A 639 10.77 -59.59 54.64
N GLU A 640 9.58 -59.97 54.19
CA GLU A 640 8.75 -60.92 54.93
C GLU A 640 9.39 -62.33 54.89
N SER A 641 9.98 -62.74 53.76
CA SER A 641 10.73 -64.00 53.67
C SER A 641 11.92 -64.04 54.60
N VAL A 642 12.67 -62.93 54.68
CA VAL A 642 13.81 -62.82 55.63
C VAL A 642 13.29 -62.84 57.07
N ARG A 643 12.19 -62.14 57.35
CA ARG A 643 11.53 -62.14 58.68
C ARG A 643 11.03 -63.52 59.08
N LEU A 644 10.38 -64.25 58.17
CA LEU A 644 9.91 -65.61 58.38
C LEU A 644 11.07 -66.57 58.59
N SER A 645 12.09 -66.46 57.73
CA SER A 645 13.31 -67.25 57.89
C SER A 645 13.99 -66.98 59.22
N GLY A 646 14.12 -65.68 59.58
CA GLY A 646 14.63 -65.28 60.88
C GLY A 646 13.86 -65.88 62.05
N LYS A 647 12.49 -65.90 61.95
CA LYS A 647 11.66 -66.56 62.99
C LYS A 647 11.90 -68.07 63.09
N GLU A 648 12.11 -68.76 61.93
CA GLU A 648 12.41 -70.17 61.93
C GLU A 648 13.82 -70.43 62.48
N PHE A 649 14.80 -69.63 62.09
CA PHE A 649 16.14 -69.71 62.67
C PHE A 649 16.14 -69.40 64.18
N ALA A 650 15.33 -68.47 64.63
CA ALA A 650 15.18 -68.17 66.07
C ALA A 650 14.62 -69.35 66.87
N LYS A 651 13.76 -70.22 66.28
CA LYS A 651 13.31 -71.47 66.92
C LYS A 651 14.44 -72.46 67.17
N LEU A 652 15.50 -72.44 66.37
CA LEU A 652 16.68 -73.21 66.59
C LEU A 652 17.53 -72.77 67.80
N GLN A 653 17.33 -71.50 68.20
CA GLN A 653 17.89 -70.89 69.37
C GLN A 653 17.03 -71.15 70.61
N SER A 654 16.99 -72.36 71.12
CA SER A 654 16.13 -72.78 72.25
C SER A 654 16.57 -72.20 73.59
N GLY A 655 17.66 -71.44 73.68
CA GLY A 655 18.28 -70.94 74.90
C GLY A 655 18.80 -71.99 75.83
N ARG A 656 18.68 -73.28 75.47
CA ARG A 656 19.21 -74.40 76.29
C ARG A 656 20.59 -74.83 75.83
N ILE A 657 21.58 -74.67 76.67
CA ILE A 657 23.00 -75.08 76.39
C ILE A 657 23.08 -76.46 75.76
N GLN A 658 22.27 -77.44 76.25
CA GLN A 658 22.26 -78.80 75.75
C GLN A 658 21.83 -78.90 74.29
N GLY A 659 20.96 -78.00 73.77
CA GLY A 659 20.57 -77.96 72.36
C GLY A 659 21.73 -77.50 71.45
N TYR A 660 22.46 -76.49 71.85
CA TYR A 660 23.61 -75.97 71.12
C TYR A 660 24.78 -77.01 71.12
N LEU A 661 25.04 -77.68 72.29
CA LEU A 661 26.01 -78.74 72.37
C LEU A 661 25.66 -79.93 71.45
N ARG A 662 24.40 -80.30 71.35
CA ARG A 662 23.93 -81.35 70.37
C ARG A 662 24.21 -80.95 68.94
N MET A 663 23.87 -79.73 68.57
CA MET A 663 24.10 -79.21 67.23
C MET A 663 25.63 -79.18 66.90
N LEU A 664 26.44 -78.75 67.86
CA LEU A 664 27.90 -78.70 67.72
C LEU A 664 28.48 -80.12 67.56
N CYS A 665 27.99 -81.06 68.35
CA CYS A 665 28.37 -82.50 68.21
C CYS A 665 27.93 -83.08 66.86
N LEU A 666 26.72 -82.76 66.44
CA LEU A 666 26.19 -83.19 65.14
C LEU A 666 27.01 -82.61 63.97
N GLY A 667 27.33 -81.30 64.03
CA GLY A 667 28.24 -80.66 63.09
C GLY A 667 29.63 -81.26 63.05
N ALA A 668 30.18 -81.59 64.23
CA ALA A 668 31.46 -82.27 64.34
C ALA A 668 31.43 -83.66 63.72
N VAL A 669 30.32 -84.42 63.93
CA VAL A 669 30.16 -85.76 63.32
C VAL A 669 30.03 -85.65 61.81
N VAL A 670 29.24 -84.69 61.32
CA VAL A 670 29.10 -84.42 59.86
C VAL A 670 30.44 -84.04 59.25
N LEU A 671 31.21 -83.17 59.88
CA LEU A 671 32.58 -82.85 59.44
C LEU A 671 33.51 -84.04 59.47
N MET A 672 33.46 -84.91 60.48
CA MET A 672 34.23 -86.16 60.54
C MET A 672 33.79 -87.08 59.41
N VAL A 673 32.52 -87.23 59.16
CA VAL A 673 32.02 -88.04 58.02
C VAL A 673 32.51 -87.53 56.69
N ILE A 674 32.41 -86.19 56.51
CA ILE A 674 32.95 -85.54 55.25
C ILE A 674 34.49 -85.75 55.17
N TRP A 675 35.19 -85.69 56.29
CA TRP A 675 36.62 -85.89 56.31
C TRP A 675 36.98 -87.34 56.01
N PHE A 676 36.18 -88.33 56.46
CA PHE A 676 36.37 -89.77 56.19
C PHE A 676 35.95 -90.17 54.75
N LEU A 677 35.03 -89.33 54.12
CA LEU A 677 34.61 -89.56 52.74
C LEU A 677 35.53 -88.91 51.70
N LYS A 678 36.49 -88.11 52.09
CA LYS A 678 37.58 -87.55 51.31
C LYS A 678 38.84 -88.43 51.43
#